data_3245b0f2071f94d3194fc00644cd5add
#
_entry.id   3245b0f2071f94d3194fc00644cd5add
#
_cell.length_a   1.000
_cell.length_b   1.000
_cell.length_c   1.000
_cell.angle_alpha   90.00
_cell.angle_beta   90.00
_cell.angle_gamma   90.00
#
_symmetry.space_group_name_H-M   'P 1'
#
loop_
_entity.id
_entity.type
_entity.pdbx_description
1 polymer ?
#
loop_
_entity_poly.entity_id
_entity_poly.type
_entity_poly.pdbx_seq_one_letter_code
_entity_poly.pdbx_strand_id
1 'polypeptide(L)'
;GNHVFLPTDDVLEIAIVDPDPEVQHLSLLYSEQLEFVVGRACSVQAVRAPGTRRAVSVRTEWLPTTDVPQTKAVGADNSMLSMAELAVADAATLSSGLAPLIDGYADWIVSQEKIAADLPAHLKKIASDPLEMASWTLQRLQQGLAMLSDTSSVGDQARQAFSFMNRAMRDQRIRSEVSLLRTSEPTLTVEQAIAEIESRGSSAASWRPFQLAFIIKQIPSIVEPWTDQRSSKVATAELLFFPTGGGKTEAYLGLAAFTFAIRRLQGIVESAEGPLDGNSGVAVLMRYTLRLLTSQQFVRATTLMCAAEVIRKEDEATWGSEPFRIGLWVGTAVSPKVYEEAKAQVIDARAEGGSSHGLTVLQVKRCPWCGTSINPRTDLVARDELRRIYVYCGDPLGQCEFSKAKSAEGLPLLTVDEEIYRFPPAFLLATVDKFSRLSREGQAASLFGYVRERCERHGYRHADANEAVCSGASQHNAKPEFSLPAASTVAVNRLRPPDLIIQDELRLISGALGTAVGLFESAIDIVSTWTTADGKSVKPLIVASTATVRNAKEQVRRLYGRGIEVFPPQVIDVRDTYFSKEVVVDDLNPARRYMGVCAPGIRMIIAQIQIFTIMMLAGQKLLDEYGDDADAYMTAVAYFNATRELAGMRRHLDDSVTTAVSDGRTISGLKRRTTGQLTVGELTSRISSSEIAETLDKLGFRFDPEQDSTAAREKWATDAKAA
;
A
#
# COMPACT_ATOMS: atom_id res chain seq x y z
N GLY A 1 -43.92 -19.46 -22.62
CA GLY A 1 -43.80 -18.11 -23.15
C GLY A 1 -42.46 -17.95 -23.85
N ASN A 2 -42.45 -17.46 -25.08
CA ASN A 2 -41.24 -17.34 -25.89
C ASN A 2 -40.35 -16.25 -25.26
N HIS A 3 -39.16 -16.65 -24.86
CA HIS A 3 -38.10 -15.72 -24.43
C HIS A 3 -37.54 -15.03 -25.70
N VAL A 4 -37.81 -13.75 -25.88
CA VAL A 4 -37.75 -13.08 -27.18
C VAL A 4 -36.41 -12.41 -27.46
N PHE A 5 -35.64 -12.05 -26.39
CA PHE A 5 -34.40 -11.27 -26.57
C PHE A 5 -33.17 -12.16 -26.36
N LEU A 6 -32.29 -12.16 -27.34
CA LEU A 6 -30.98 -12.78 -27.30
C LEU A 6 -29.94 -11.78 -26.81
N PRO A 7 -28.88 -12.23 -26.13
CA PRO A 7 -27.73 -11.38 -25.84
C PRO A 7 -27.07 -10.91 -27.14
N THR A 8 -26.44 -9.74 -27.10
CA THR A 8 -25.79 -9.15 -28.29
C THR A 8 -24.58 -9.97 -28.74
N ASP A 9 -23.76 -10.43 -27.79
CA ASP A 9 -22.52 -11.18 -28.04
C ASP A 9 -22.35 -12.28 -27.00
N ASP A 10 -23.16 -13.37 -27.13
CA ASP A 10 -23.01 -14.53 -26.24
C ASP A 10 -21.83 -15.39 -26.66
N VAL A 11 -20.72 -15.26 -25.96
CA VAL A 11 -19.48 -15.97 -26.24
C VAL A 11 -19.58 -17.49 -26.07
N LEU A 12 -20.59 -18.01 -25.37
CA LEU A 12 -20.86 -19.44 -25.28
C LEU A 12 -21.49 -20.00 -26.57
N GLU A 13 -22.23 -19.16 -27.29
CA GLU A 13 -22.90 -19.54 -28.54
C GLU A 13 -22.13 -19.09 -29.79
N ILE A 14 -21.39 -17.97 -29.71
CA ILE A 14 -20.73 -17.30 -30.84
C ILE A 14 -19.21 -17.24 -30.60
N ALA A 15 -18.43 -17.64 -31.60
CA ALA A 15 -16.97 -17.54 -31.53
C ALA A 15 -16.50 -16.07 -31.45
N ILE A 16 -15.55 -15.79 -30.59
CA ILE A 16 -14.95 -14.49 -30.43
C ILE A 16 -14.09 -14.18 -31.66
N VAL A 17 -14.36 -13.01 -32.28
CA VAL A 17 -13.68 -12.58 -33.53
C VAL A 17 -12.43 -11.75 -33.24
N ASP A 18 -12.29 -11.19 -32.03
CA ASP A 18 -11.16 -10.31 -31.68
C ASP A 18 -9.84 -11.10 -31.74
N PRO A 19 -8.80 -10.58 -32.43
CA PRO A 19 -7.50 -11.26 -32.51
C PRO A 19 -6.65 -11.14 -31.24
N ASP A 20 -7.00 -10.22 -30.32
CA ASP A 20 -6.26 -10.00 -29.10
C ASP A 20 -6.55 -11.12 -28.04
N PRO A 21 -5.56 -11.92 -27.63
CA PRO A 21 -5.76 -12.97 -26.64
C PRO A 21 -6.27 -12.44 -25.29
N GLU A 22 -5.89 -11.21 -24.91
CA GLU A 22 -6.36 -10.60 -23.66
C GLU A 22 -7.86 -10.28 -23.74
N VAL A 23 -8.33 -9.75 -24.86
CA VAL A 23 -9.76 -9.49 -25.10
C VAL A 23 -10.55 -10.79 -25.14
N GLN A 24 -10.00 -11.84 -25.78
CA GLN A 24 -10.62 -13.17 -25.80
C GLN A 24 -10.78 -13.74 -24.38
N HIS A 25 -9.73 -13.63 -23.55
CA HIS A 25 -9.78 -14.09 -22.15
C HIS A 25 -10.76 -13.27 -21.31
N LEU A 26 -10.77 -11.96 -21.44
CA LEU A 26 -11.77 -11.10 -20.76
C LEU A 26 -13.19 -11.50 -21.16
N SER A 27 -13.44 -11.80 -22.43
CA SER A 27 -14.75 -12.25 -22.88
C SER A 27 -15.17 -13.57 -22.24
N LEU A 28 -14.22 -14.48 -21.98
CA LEU A 28 -14.49 -15.72 -21.23
C LEU A 28 -14.78 -15.41 -19.75
N LEU A 29 -13.96 -14.60 -19.09
CA LEU A 29 -14.10 -14.26 -17.68
C LEU A 29 -15.46 -13.60 -17.36
N TYR A 30 -15.96 -12.79 -18.29
CA TYR A 30 -17.24 -12.09 -18.15
C TYR A 30 -18.39 -12.75 -18.92
N SER A 31 -18.24 -14.00 -19.33
CA SER A 31 -19.24 -14.73 -20.13
C SER A 31 -20.63 -14.80 -19.50
N GLU A 32 -20.73 -14.70 -18.19
CA GLU A 32 -22.02 -14.67 -17.46
C GLU A 32 -22.67 -13.28 -17.40
N GLN A 33 -21.95 -12.22 -17.76
CA GLN A 33 -22.47 -10.86 -17.84
C GLN A 33 -23.02 -10.62 -19.26
N LEU A 34 -24.32 -10.89 -19.44
CA LEU A 34 -24.96 -10.78 -20.75
C LEU A 34 -25.45 -9.37 -21.02
N GLU A 35 -25.13 -8.85 -22.17
CA GLU A 35 -25.62 -7.58 -22.68
C GLU A 35 -26.69 -7.81 -23.76
N PHE A 36 -27.86 -7.17 -23.61
CA PHE A 36 -28.97 -7.36 -24.53
C PHE A 36 -29.21 -6.15 -25.44
N VAL A 37 -28.90 -4.97 -24.94
CA VAL A 37 -29.08 -3.70 -25.67
C VAL A 37 -28.16 -2.62 -25.11
N VAL A 38 -27.70 -1.73 -25.96
CA VAL A 38 -26.96 -0.52 -25.59
C VAL A 38 -27.83 0.71 -25.81
N GLY A 39 -28.04 1.49 -24.75
CA GLY A 39 -28.75 2.79 -24.79
C GLY A 39 -27.81 3.94 -25.15
N ARG A 40 -28.31 4.91 -25.94
CA ARG A 40 -27.53 6.12 -26.28
C ARG A 40 -27.91 7.34 -25.45
N ALA A 41 -29.19 7.55 -25.18
CA ALA A 41 -29.71 8.71 -24.45
C ALA A 41 -30.32 8.32 -23.07
N CYS A 42 -30.45 7.06 -22.79
CA CYS A 42 -30.91 6.46 -21.53
C CYS A 42 -30.19 5.11 -21.33
N SER A 43 -30.27 4.57 -20.15
CA SER A 43 -29.85 3.20 -19.89
C SER A 43 -30.94 2.20 -20.24
N VAL A 44 -30.59 0.93 -20.27
CA VAL A 44 -31.49 -0.19 -20.57
C VAL A 44 -31.40 -1.22 -19.45
N GLN A 45 -32.54 -1.70 -19.00
CA GLN A 45 -32.67 -2.82 -18.11
C GLN A 45 -33.25 -4.02 -18.84
N ALA A 46 -32.58 -5.16 -18.75
CA ALA A 46 -33.08 -6.43 -19.25
C ALA A 46 -33.44 -7.36 -18.09
N VAL A 47 -34.58 -8.02 -18.18
CA VAL A 47 -34.99 -9.04 -17.20
C VAL A 47 -34.71 -10.41 -17.78
N ARG A 48 -33.72 -11.10 -17.22
CA ARG A 48 -33.32 -12.46 -17.65
C ARG A 48 -34.33 -13.51 -17.20
N ALA A 49 -34.63 -14.47 -18.07
CA ALA A 49 -35.47 -15.61 -17.71
C ALA A 49 -34.66 -16.59 -16.83
N PRO A 50 -35.21 -17.07 -15.70
CA PRO A 50 -34.52 -18.01 -14.84
C PRO A 50 -34.02 -19.25 -15.59
N GLY A 51 -32.76 -19.63 -15.33
CA GLY A 51 -32.15 -20.82 -15.94
C GLY A 51 -31.85 -20.70 -17.43
N THR A 52 -31.92 -19.50 -18.03
CA THR A 52 -31.64 -19.28 -19.46
C THR A 52 -30.68 -18.11 -19.66
N ARG A 53 -30.08 -18.02 -20.84
CA ARG A 53 -29.26 -16.90 -21.31
C ARG A 53 -30.07 -15.89 -22.15
N ARG A 54 -31.40 -15.83 -21.97
CA ARG A 54 -32.32 -14.97 -22.75
C ARG A 54 -33.09 -14.05 -21.83
N ALA A 55 -33.48 -12.87 -22.32
CA ALA A 55 -34.33 -11.95 -21.60
C ALA A 55 -35.80 -12.05 -22.02
N VAL A 56 -36.69 -11.93 -21.03
CA VAL A 56 -38.12 -11.88 -21.23
C VAL A 56 -38.63 -10.47 -21.54
N SER A 57 -37.90 -9.44 -21.09
CA SER A 57 -38.22 -8.05 -21.36
C SER A 57 -36.97 -7.19 -21.37
N VAL A 58 -37.05 -6.10 -22.14
CA VAL A 58 -36.04 -5.04 -22.21
C VAL A 58 -36.79 -3.72 -22.12
N ARG A 59 -36.34 -2.81 -21.26
CA ARG A 59 -36.97 -1.50 -21.07
C ARG A 59 -35.92 -0.41 -20.89
N THR A 60 -36.27 0.82 -21.22
CA THR A 60 -35.45 1.98 -20.93
C THR A 60 -35.51 2.32 -19.44
N GLU A 61 -34.39 2.80 -18.90
CA GLU A 61 -34.25 3.13 -17.48
C GLU A 61 -33.52 4.49 -17.33
N TRP A 62 -34.09 5.39 -16.51
CA TRP A 62 -33.52 6.71 -16.23
C TRP A 62 -32.62 6.69 -14.99
N LEU A 63 -32.83 5.74 -14.10
CA LEU A 63 -32.04 5.53 -12.87
C LEU A 63 -31.48 4.10 -12.87
N PRO A 64 -30.57 3.78 -13.80
CA PRO A 64 -29.97 2.45 -13.82
C PRO A 64 -29.22 2.18 -12.52
N THR A 65 -29.40 0.99 -11.99
CA THR A 65 -28.68 0.54 -10.80
C THR A 65 -27.86 -0.68 -11.13
N THR A 66 -26.64 -0.73 -10.57
CA THR A 66 -25.78 -1.92 -10.59
C THR A 66 -25.31 -2.18 -9.16
N ASP A 67 -25.54 -3.37 -8.69
CA ASP A 67 -25.04 -3.85 -7.41
C ASP A 67 -23.70 -4.56 -7.63
N VAL A 68 -22.66 -4.06 -6.99
CA VAL A 68 -21.34 -4.71 -6.97
C VAL A 68 -21.26 -5.53 -5.69
N PRO A 69 -21.24 -6.87 -5.80
CA PRO A 69 -21.14 -7.75 -4.65
C PRO A 69 -19.88 -7.53 -3.83
N GLN A 70 -19.92 -7.89 -2.57
CA GLN A 70 -18.70 -7.98 -1.78
C GLN A 70 -17.87 -9.15 -2.29
N THR A 71 -16.56 -8.92 -2.33
CA THR A 71 -15.60 -9.98 -2.61
C THR A 71 -14.96 -10.38 -1.28
N LYS A 72 -15.10 -11.64 -0.91
CA LYS A 72 -14.44 -12.19 0.27
C LYS A 72 -13.24 -13.03 -0.13
N ALA A 73 -12.17 -12.92 0.64
CA ALA A 73 -11.10 -13.91 0.57
C ALA A 73 -11.68 -15.21 1.14
N VAL A 74 -11.78 -16.23 0.30
CA VAL A 74 -12.27 -17.56 0.63
C VAL A 74 -11.12 -18.53 0.43
N GLY A 75 -11.27 -19.72 0.88
CA GLY A 75 -10.27 -20.77 0.77
C GLY A 75 -9.41 -20.85 2.03
N ALA A 76 -8.98 -22.05 2.29
CA ALA A 76 -8.12 -22.40 3.39
C ALA A 76 -8.81 -22.49 4.76
N ASP A 77 -10.01 -23.05 4.80
CA ASP A 77 -10.56 -23.57 6.06
C ASP A 77 -9.51 -24.51 6.67
N ASN A 78 -9.20 -24.32 7.95
CA ASN A 78 -8.15 -25.01 8.70
C ASN A 78 -6.69 -24.65 8.34
N SER A 79 -6.42 -23.62 7.57
CA SER A 79 -5.04 -23.14 7.36
C SER A 79 -4.59 -22.26 8.52
N MET A 80 -3.31 -22.36 8.86
CA MET A 80 -2.66 -21.49 9.84
C MET A 80 -2.47 -20.10 9.23
N LEU A 81 -3.28 -19.12 9.64
CA LEU A 81 -3.24 -17.74 9.16
C LEU A 81 -2.84 -16.74 10.24
N SER A 82 -2.79 -17.17 11.52
CA SER A 82 -2.40 -16.32 12.64
C SER A 82 -0.91 -15.95 12.54
N MET A 83 -0.62 -14.65 12.50
CA MET A 83 0.76 -14.16 12.46
C MET A 83 1.55 -14.57 13.72
N ALA A 84 0.87 -14.65 14.88
CA ALA A 84 1.48 -15.07 16.13
C ALA A 84 1.91 -16.54 16.09
N GLU A 85 1.04 -17.43 15.57
CA GLU A 85 1.34 -18.86 15.44
C GLU A 85 2.44 -19.11 14.41
N LEU A 86 2.36 -18.45 13.24
CA LEU A 86 3.35 -18.55 12.18
C LEU A 86 4.74 -18.05 12.60
N ALA A 87 4.80 -17.09 13.53
CA ALA A 87 6.07 -16.55 14.03
C ALA A 87 6.89 -17.56 14.87
N VAL A 88 6.25 -18.56 15.46
CA VAL A 88 6.89 -19.53 16.37
C VAL A 88 6.88 -20.96 15.84
N ALA A 89 6.26 -21.18 14.67
CA ALA A 89 6.10 -22.52 14.11
C ALA A 89 7.42 -23.07 13.58
N ASP A 90 7.67 -24.35 13.89
CA ASP A 90 8.78 -25.12 13.32
C ASP A 90 8.46 -25.66 11.91
N ALA A 91 9.42 -26.32 11.28
CA ALA A 91 9.28 -26.86 9.92
C ALA A 91 8.08 -27.79 9.74
N ALA A 92 7.85 -28.67 10.71
CA ALA A 92 6.75 -29.64 10.64
C ALA A 92 5.39 -28.97 10.84
N THR A 93 5.31 -28.03 11.78
CA THR A 93 4.12 -27.23 12.05
C THR A 93 3.77 -26.33 10.85
N LEU A 94 4.76 -25.68 10.22
CA LEU A 94 4.54 -24.89 9.00
C LEU A 94 4.05 -25.79 7.86
N SER A 95 4.67 -26.93 7.65
CA SER A 95 4.26 -27.88 6.62
C SER A 95 2.79 -28.29 6.78
N SER A 96 2.40 -28.74 7.96
CA SER A 96 1.02 -29.19 8.21
C SER A 96 0.01 -28.05 8.27
N GLY A 97 0.40 -26.90 8.81
CA GLY A 97 -0.49 -25.74 8.97
C GLY A 97 -0.76 -24.96 7.67
N LEU A 98 0.17 -25.01 6.72
CA LEU A 98 0.03 -24.32 5.43
C LEU A 98 -0.42 -25.24 4.29
N ALA A 99 -0.30 -26.57 4.45
CA ALA A 99 -0.76 -27.54 3.44
C ALA A 99 -2.22 -27.32 3.02
N PRO A 100 -3.20 -27.10 3.92
CA PRO A 100 -4.59 -26.91 3.52
C PRO A 100 -4.81 -25.74 2.55
N LEU A 101 -4.02 -24.68 2.65
CA LEU A 101 -4.06 -23.54 1.73
C LEU A 101 -3.67 -23.95 0.30
N ILE A 102 -2.63 -24.76 0.17
CA ILE A 102 -2.06 -25.18 -1.11
C ILE A 102 -2.85 -26.33 -1.73
N ASP A 103 -3.25 -27.29 -0.91
CA ASP A 103 -4.05 -28.44 -1.36
C ASP A 103 -5.44 -27.98 -1.84
N GLY A 104 -6.08 -27.07 -1.10
CA GLY A 104 -7.33 -26.47 -1.51
C GLY A 104 -7.22 -25.70 -2.85
N TYR A 105 -6.10 -25.05 -3.10
CA TYR A 105 -5.84 -24.41 -4.39
C TYR A 105 -5.65 -25.45 -5.52
N ALA A 106 -4.99 -26.56 -5.23
CA ALA A 106 -4.87 -27.67 -6.18
C ALA A 106 -6.24 -28.27 -6.54
N ASP A 107 -7.09 -28.53 -5.54
CA ASP A 107 -8.46 -29.04 -5.74
C ASP A 107 -9.31 -28.06 -6.56
N TRP A 108 -9.14 -26.75 -6.32
CA TRP A 108 -9.80 -25.72 -7.12
C TRP A 108 -9.36 -25.75 -8.58
N ILE A 109 -8.06 -25.93 -8.90
CA ILE A 109 -7.57 -26.08 -10.26
C ILE A 109 -8.23 -27.26 -10.94
N VAL A 110 -8.31 -28.43 -10.27
CA VAL A 110 -9.01 -29.61 -10.81
C VAL A 110 -10.48 -29.32 -11.11
N SER A 111 -11.14 -28.49 -10.29
CA SER A 111 -12.50 -28.06 -10.56
C SER A 111 -12.60 -27.16 -11.79
N GLN A 112 -11.65 -26.24 -11.99
CA GLN A 112 -11.58 -25.38 -13.17
C GLN A 112 -11.30 -26.16 -14.45
N GLU A 113 -10.45 -27.19 -14.41
CA GLU A 113 -10.20 -28.09 -15.54
C GLU A 113 -11.48 -28.82 -15.98
N LYS A 114 -12.30 -29.28 -15.03
CA LYS A 114 -13.60 -29.90 -15.34
C LYS A 114 -14.54 -28.90 -16.01
N ILE A 115 -14.65 -27.68 -15.50
CA ILE A 115 -15.47 -26.63 -16.10
C ILE A 115 -14.96 -26.32 -17.52
N ALA A 116 -13.65 -26.20 -17.71
CA ALA A 116 -13.05 -25.95 -19.02
C ALA A 116 -13.34 -27.09 -20.01
N ALA A 117 -13.40 -28.33 -19.54
CA ALA A 117 -13.72 -29.47 -20.37
C ALA A 117 -15.15 -29.43 -20.96
N ASP A 118 -16.08 -28.76 -20.31
CA ASP A 118 -17.47 -28.60 -20.74
C ASP A 118 -17.70 -27.36 -21.62
N LEU A 119 -16.69 -26.47 -21.75
CA LEU A 119 -16.80 -25.26 -22.59
C LEU A 119 -16.88 -25.62 -24.10
N PRO A 120 -17.47 -24.75 -24.93
CA PRO A 120 -17.37 -24.82 -26.37
C PRO A 120 -15.92 -24.89 -26.88
N ALA A 121 -15.65 -25.55 -28.00
CA ALA A 121 -14.29 -25.82 -28.49
C ALA A 121 -13.42 -24.56 -28.66
N HIS A 122 -14.01 -23.42 -29.06
CA HIS A 122 -13.30 -22.15 -29.21
C HIS A 122 -12.89 -21.55 -27.89
N LEU A 123 -13.65 -21.75 -26.80
CA LEU A 123 -13.34 -21.27 -25.46
C LEU A 123 -12.36 -22.18 -24.71
N LYS A 124 -12.36 -23.50 -24.99
CA LYS A 124 -11.36 -24.45 -24.44
C LYS A 124 -9.93 -23.98 -24.70
N LYS A 125 -9.69 -23.53 -25.92
CA LYS A 125 -8.37 -23.02 -26.32
C LYS A 125 -8.00 -21.74 -25.56
N ILE A 126 -8.99 -20.86 -25.25
CA ILE A 126 -8.76 -19.64 -24.49
C ILE A 126 -8.51 -19.95 -23.02
N ALA A 127 -9.17 -20.96 -22.46
CA ALA A 127 -9.01 -21.38 -21.07
C ALA A 127 -7.68 -22.12 -20.79
N SER A 128 -6.97 -22.63 -21.80
CA SER A 128 -5.75 -23.45 -21.62
C SER A 128 -4.62 -22.65 -20.98
N ASP A 129 -4.31 -21.46 -21.50
CA ASP A 129 -3.21 -20.63 -21.01
C ASP A 129 -3.42 -20.18 -19.54
N PRO A 130 -4.62 -19.68 -19.13
CA PRO A 130 -4.90 -19.38 -17.73
C PRO A 130 -4.81 -20.59 -16.78
N LEU A 131 -5.22 -21.77 -17.22
CA LEU A 131 -5.08 -23.03 -16.45
C LEU A 131 -3.60 -23.39 -16.25
N GLU A 132 -2.79 -23.24 -17.28
CA GLU A 132 -1.34 -23.44 -17.19
C GLU A 132 -0.70 -22.45 -16.20
N MET A 133 -1.11 -21.19 -16.23
CA MET A 133 -0.65 -20.17 -15.25
C MET A 133 -1.09 -20.50 -13.82
N ALA A 134 -2.28 -21.04 -13.61
CA ALA A 134 -2.75 -21.50 -12.31
C ALA A 134 -1.92 -22.68 -11.79
N SER A 135 -1.63 -23.66 -12.66
CA SER A 135 -0.79 -24.81 -12.34
C SER A 135 0.66 -24.39 -12.04
N TRP A 136 1.20 -23.43 -12.77
CA TRP A 136 2.50 -22.82 -12.48
C TRP A 136 2.51 -22.11 -11.11
N THR A 137 1.46 -21.38 -10.79
CA THR A 137 1.31 -20.74 -9.49
C THR A 137 1.29 -21.76 -8.35
N LEU A 138 0.56 -22.90 -8.53
CA LEU A 138 0.56 -23.99 -7.58
C LEU A 138 1.96 -24.57 -7.36
N GLN A 139 2.70 -24.81 -8.42
CA GLN A 139 4.08 -25.32 -8.34
C GLN A 139 4.97 -24.37 -7.51
N ARG A 140 4.86 -23.07 -7.71
CA ARG A 140 5.62 -22.09 -6.94
C ARG A 140 5.21 -22.01 -5.47
N LEU A 141 3.91 -22.18 -5.16
CA LEU A 141 3.43 -22.29 -3.78
C LEU A 141 4.00 -23.54 -3.10
N GLN A 142 4.02 -24.67 -3.79
CA GLN A 142 4.63 -25.92 -3.30
C GLN A 142 6.13 -25.77 -3.06
N GLN A 143 6.86 -25.10 -3.96
CA GLN A 143 8.28 -24.79 -3.78
C GLN A 143 8.52 -23.90 -2.55
N GLY A 144 7.68 -22.88 -2.34
CA GLY A 144 7.76 -22.01 -1.16
C GLY A 144 7.53 -22.76 0.15
N LEU A 145 6.52 -23.64 0.19
CA LEU A 145 6.28 -24.49 1.36
C LEU A 145 7.41 -25.50 1.58
N ALA A 146 7.91 -26.12 0.51
CA ALA A 146 9.04 -27.03 0.58
C ALA A 146 10.28 -26.35 1.19
N MET A 147 10.58 -25.10 0.78
CA MET A 147 11.70 -24.34 1.34
C MET A 147 11.51 -24.01 2.81
N LEU A 148 10.30 -23.67 3.25
CA LEU A 148 9.99 -23.45 4.67
C LEU A 148 10.03 -24.74 5.49
N SER A 149 9.83 -25.89 4.86
CA SER A 149 9.85 -27.22 5.50
C SER A 149 11.24 -27.88 5.42
N ASP A 150 12.17 -27.32 4.65
CA ASP A 150 13.53 -27.84 4.49
C ASP A 150 14.33 -27.68 5.78
N THR A 151 15.08 -28.72 6.17
CA THR A 151 15.93 -28.75 7.37
C THR A 151 17.38 -28.37 7.10
N SER A 152 17.72 -27.96 5.87
CA SER A 152 19.03 -27.43 5.53
C SER A 152 19.26 -26.04 6.14
N SER A 153 20.51 -25.57 6.10
CA SER A 153 20.84 -24.21 6.55
C SER A 153 20.10 -23.12 5.78
N VAL A 154 19.79 -23.35 4.50
CA VAL A 154 18.99 -22.43 3.67
C VAL A 154 17.55 -22.40 4.13
N GLY A 155 16.95 -23.58 4.39
CA GLY A 155 15.62 -23.69 4.98
C GLY A 155 15.52 -23.05 6.36
N ASP A 156 16.55 -23.22 7.20
CA ASP A 156 16.61 -22.58 8.52
C ASP A 156 16.63 -21.05 8.42
N GLN A 157 17.43 -20.49 7.52
CA GLN A 157 17.43 -19.04 7.26
C GLN A 157 16.08 -18.55 6.73
N ALA A 158 15.45 -19.31 5.82
CA ALA A 158 14.11 -18.97 5.30
C ALA A 158 13.06 -18.95 6.41
N ARG A 159 13.07 -19.95 7.33
CA ARG A 159 12.16 -19.98 8.50
C ARG A 159 12.43 -18.85 9.48
N GLN A 160 13.69 -18.54 9.79
CA GLN A 160 14.03 -17.43 10.66
C GLN A 160 13.54 -16.10 10.07
N ALA A 161 13.72 -15.87 8.76
CA ALA A 161 13.20 -14.70 8.09
C ALA A 161 11.66 -14.69 8.07
N PHE A 162 11.02 -15.83 7.91
CA PHE A 162 9.57 -15.98 7.93
C PHE A 162 9.00 -15.72 9.34
N SER A 163 9.65 -16.21 10.38
CA SER A 163 9.34 -15.92 11.79
C SER A 163 9.44 -14.42 12.07
N PHE A 164 10.57 -13.80 11.70
CA PHE A 164 10.77 -12.35 11.82
C PHE A 164 9.65 -11.55 11.12
N MET A 165 9.33 -11.90 9.88
CA MET A 165 8.28 -11.27 9.10
C MET A 165 6.93 -11.33 9.82
N ASN A 166 6.53 -12.52 10.28
CA ASN A 166 5.24 -12.71 10.95
C ASN A 166 5.18 -11.94 12.27
N ARG A 167 6.26 -11.94 13.04
CA ARG A 167 6.35 -11.16 14.28
C ARG A 167 6.26 -9.65 14.01
N ALA A 168 7.04 -9.15 13.05
CA ALA A 168 7.05 -7.74 12.69
C ALA A 168 5.69 -7.27 12.15
N MET A 169 5.01 -8.09 11.35
CA MET A 169 3.68 -7.76 10.80
C MET A 169 2.57 -7.84 11.86
N ARG A 170 2.65 -8.79 12.80
CA ARG A 170 1.75 -8.83 13.96
C ARG A 170 1.84 -7.53 14.74
N ASP A 171 3.05 -7.13 15.10
CA ASP A 171 3.29 -5.94 15.90
C ASP A 171 2.91 -4.67 15.12
N GLN A 172 3.22 -4.60 13.84
CA GLN A 172 2.81 -3.51 12.94
C GLN A 172 1.29 -3.35 12.93
N ARG A 173 0.54 -4.45 12.82
CA ARG A 173 -0.92 -4.41 12.76
C ARG A 173 -1.51 -3.95 14.10
N ILE A 174 -1.09 -4.56 15.20
CA ILE A 174 -1.56 -4.19 16.54
C ILE A 174 -1.23 -2.72 16.83
N ARG A 175 0.00 -2.27 16.58
CA ARG A 175 0.44 -0.90 16.85
C ARG A 175 -0.25 0.14 15.97
N SER A 176 -0.58 -0.21 14.73
CA SER A 176 -1.39 0.68 13.87
C SER A 176 -2.80 0.87 14.44
N GLU A 177 -3.43 -0.17 14.96
CA GLU A 177 -4.75 -0.07 15.60
C GLU A 177 -4.67 0.65 16.96
N VAL A 178 -3.62 0.42 17.76
CA VAL A 178 -3.34 1.21 18.99
C VAL A 178 -3.29 2.71 18.69
N SER A 179 -2.57 3.08 17.63
CA SER A 179 -2.47 4.49 17.23
C SER A 179 -3.82 5.08 16.85
N LEU A 180 -4.67 4.34 16.18
CA LEU A 180 -6.03 4.75 15.80
C LEU A 180 -6.94 4.87 17.04
N LEU A 181 -6.97 3.87 17.91
CA LEU A 181 -7.77 3.89 19.15
C LEU A 181 -7.39 5.09 20.04
N ARG A 182 -6.11 5.33 20.24
CA ARG A 182 -5.63 6.45 21.04
C ARG A 182 -5.80 7.83 20.37
N THR A 183 -6.15 7.85 19.09
CA THR A 183 -6.57 9.08 18.41
C THR A 183 -8.04 9.38 18.68
N SER A 184 -8.91 8.36 18.70
CA SER A 184 -10.34 8.51 19.05
C SER A 184 -10.55 8.66 20.56
N GLU A 185 -9.73 7.96 21.37
CA GLU A 185 -9.82 7.96 22.83
C GLU A 185 -8.46 8.35 23.47
N PRO A 186 -8.13 9.65 23.55
CA PRO A 186 -6.82 10.13 23.99
C PRO A 186 -6.45 9.77 25.45
N THR A 187 -7.43 9.42 26.27
CA THR A 187 -7.22 9.01 27.68
C THR A 187 -6.79 7.56 27.84
N LEU A 188 -6.91 6.75 26.77
CA LEU A 188 -6.56 5.33 26.79
C LEU A 188 -5.04 5.16 26.89
N THR A 189 -4.56 4.33 27.82
CA THR A 189 -3.12 4.00 27.88
C THR A 189 -2.74 3.05 26.74
N VAL A 190 -1.44 2.95 26.46
CA VAL A 190 -0.93 2.03 25.42
C VAL A 190 -1.26 0.58 25.77
N GLU A 191 -1.08 0.19 27.03
CA GLU A 191 -1.34 -1.15 27.55
C GLU A 191 -2.82 -1.52 27.44
N GLN A 192 -3.71 -0.59 27.78
CA GLN A 192 -5.16 -0.79 27.66
C GLN A 192 -5.56 -0.99 26.19
N ALA A 193 -5.04 -0.15 25.29
CA ALA A 193 -5.31 -0.27 23.87
C ALA A 193 -4.79 -1.61 23.29
N ILE A 194 -3.60 -2.04 23.68
CA ILE A 194 -3.05 -3.36 23.28
C ILE A 194 -3.96 -4.48 23.80
N ALA A 195 -4.32 -4.46 25.08
CA ALA A 195 -5.13 -5.50 25.69
C ALA A 195 -6.52 -5.61 25.00
N GLU A 196 -7.12 -4.46 24.63
CA GLU A 196 -8.39 -4.44 23.89
C GLU A 196 -8.25 -5.11 22.52
N ILE A 197 -7.18 -4.80 21.78
CA ILE A 197 -6.97 -5.39 20.45
C ILE A 197 -6.65 -6.88 20.56
N GLU A 198 -5.76 -7.27 21.48
CA GLU A 198 -5.36 -8.67 21.68
C GLU A 198 -6.50 -9.54 22.24
N SER A 199 -7.48 -8.94 22.91
CA SER A 199 -8.69 -9.67 23.36
C SER A 199 -9.49 -10.29 22.20
N ARG A 200 -9.28 -9.84 20.99
CA ARG A 200 -9.87 -10.41 19.76
C ARG A 200 -9.22 -11.74 19.34
N GLY A 201 -8.19 -12.18 20.05
CA GLY A 201 -7.48 -13.44 19.79
C GLY A 201 -6.76 -13.44 18.44
N SER A 202 -6.80 -14.58 17.74
CA SER A 202 -6.11 -14.74 16.44
C SER A 202 -6.57 -13.74 15.37
N SER A 203 -7.79 -13.21 15.46
CA SER A 203 -8.31 -12.22 14.49
C SER A 203 -7.63 -10.84 14.62
N ALA A 204 -6.96 -10.55 15.73
CA ALA A 204 -6.23 -9.30 15.92
C ALA A 204 -5.11 -9.11 14.88
N ALA A 205 -4.39 -10.19 14.55
CA ALA A 205 -3.31 -10.18 13.57
C ALA A 205 -3.26 -11.50 12.80
N SER A 206 -4.02 -11.57 11.72
CA SER A 206 -4.05 -12.71 10.80
C SER A 206 -3.89 -12.28 9.36
N TRP A 207 -3.26 -13.15 8.57
CA TRP A 207 -3.19 -13.00 7.12
C TRP A 207 -4.54 -13.33 6.47
N ARG A 208 -4.83 -12.63 5.36
CA ARG A 208 -5.81 -13.15 4.42
C ARG A 208 -5.14 -14.24 3.57
N PRO A 209 -5.87 -15.30 3.17
CA PRO A 209 -5.28 -16.41 2.40
C PRO A 209 -4.43 -15.97 1.22
N PHE A 210 -4.91 -15.02 0.40
CA PHE A 210 -4.18 -14.54 -0.77
C PHE A 210 -2.87 -13.80 -0.41
N GLN A 211 -2.84 -13.08 0.72
CA GLN A 211 -1.64 -12.35 1.16
C GLN A 211 -0.52 -13.32 1.49
N LEU A 212 -0.85 -14.33 2.31
CA LEU A 212 0.12 -15.34 2.71
C LEU A 212 0.56 -16.20 1.53
N ALA A 213 -0.37 -16.62 0.68
CA ALA A 213 -0.06 -17.37 -0.53
C ALA A 213 0.86 -16.57 -1.47
N PHE A 214 0.60 -15.28 -1.68
CA PHE A 214 1.47 -14.42 -2.46
C PHE A 214 2.90 -14.37 -1.90
N ILE A 215 3.04 -14.23 -0.58
CA ILE A 215 4.35 -14.22 0.09
C ILE A 215 5.05 -15.58 -0.09
N ILE A 216 4.37 -16.69 0.20
CA ILE A 216 4.94 -18.04 0.06
C ILE A 216 5.44 -18.28 -1.36
N LYS A 217 4.67 -17.86 -2.38
CA LYS A 217 5.06 -17.95 -3.78
C LYS A 217 6.39 -17.25 -4.08
N GLN A 218 6.72 -16.15 -3.36
CA GLN A 218 7.92 -15.36 -3.64
C GLN A 218 9.15 -15.81 -2.82
N ILE A 219 8.97 -16.59 -1.75
CA ILE A 219 10.07 -17.02 -0.87
C ILE A 219 11.26 -17.61 -1.65
N PRO A 220 11.07 -18.58 -2.57
CA PRO A 220 12.20 -19.15 -3.30
C PRO A 220 13.02 -18.13 -4.07
N SER A 221 12.35 -17.18 -4.74
CA SER A 221 13.03 -16.15 -5.55
C SER A 221 13.77 -15.09 -4.72
N ILE A 222 13.45 -14.95 -3.45
CA ILE A 222 14.12 -14.02 -2.54
C ILE A 222 15.26 -14.70 -1.81
N VAL A 223 15.05 -15.92 -1.34
CA VAL A 223 16.07 -16.73 -0.63
C VAL A 223 17.20 -17.13 -1.59
N GLU A 224 16.85 -17.59 -2.77
CA GLU A 224 17.77 -18.00 -3.83
C GLU A 224 17.62 -17.08 -5.06
N PRO A 225 18.27 -15.91 -5.05
CA PRO A 225 18.02 -14.87 -6.06
C PRO A 225 18.45 -15.21 -7.48
N TRP A 226 19.09 -16.37 -7.71
CA TRP A 226 19.49 -16.87 -9.03
C TRP A 226 18.42 -17.70 -9.75
N THR A 227 17.17 -17.65 -9.29
CA THR A 227 16.03 -18.28 -9.96
C THR A 227 15.66 -17.59 -11.27
N ASP A 228 14.92 -18.28 -12.14
CA ASP A 228 14.50 -17.78 -13.46
C ASP A 228 13.72 -16.46 -13.36
N GLN A 229 12.92 -16.27 -12.31
CA GLN A 229 12.12 -15.05 -12.08
C GLN A 229 12.99 -13.81 -11.92
N ARG A 230 14.26 -13.97 -11.55
CA ARG A 230 15.24 -12.89 -11.37
C ARG A 230 16.40 -12.96 -12.36
N SER A 231 16.41 -13.92 -13.26
CA SER A 231 17.44 -14.09 -14.28
C SER A 231 17.36 -12.97 -15.33
N SER A 232 18.51 -12.54 -15.87
CA SER A 232 18.57 -11.51 -16.92
C SER A 232 17.86 -11.89 -18.21
N LYS A 233 17.66 -13.19 -18.46
CA LYS A 233 17.07 -13.70 -19.71
C LYS A 233 15.55 -13.81 -19.66
N VAL A 234 15.00 -14.25 -18.54
CA VAL A 234 13.58 -14.63 -18.42
C VAL A 234 12.89 -13.99 -17.20
N ALA A 235 13.51 -12.97 -16.60
CA ALA A 235 12.94 -12.31 -15.44
C ALA A 235 11.48 -11.89 -15.66
N THR A 236 10.66 -12.12 -14.65
CA THR A 236 9.25 -11.74 -14.61
C THR A 236 9.00 -10.63 -13.60
N ALA A 237 7.93 -9.86 -13.80
CA ALA A 237 7.35 -9.01 -12.79
C ALA A 237 6.10 -9.70 -12.24
N GLU A 238 5.97 -9.70 -10.94
CA GLU A 238 4.85 -10.26 -10.20
C GLU A 238 3.75 -9.20 -10.06
N LEU A 239 2.59 -9.44 -10.62
CA LEU A 239 1.46 -8.53 -10.53
C LEU A 239 0.43 -9.04 -9.53
N LEU A 240 0.34 -8.37 -8.37
CA LEU A 240 -0.71 -8.63 -7.40
C LEU A 240 -2.00 -7.93 -7.84
N PHE A 241 -2.93 -8.73 -8.34
CA PHE A 241 -4.26 -8.29 -8.76
C PHE A 241 -5.29 -8.62 -7.70
N PHE A 242 -5.78 -7.60 -7.03
CA PHE A 242 -6.83 -7.73 -6.02
C PHE A 242 -7.62 -6.42 -5.92
N PRO A 243 -8.92 -6.43 -5.62
CA PRO A 243 -9.72 -5.21 -5.49
C PRO A 243 -9.10 -4.19 -4.54
N THR A 244 -9.32 -2.91 -4.81
CA THR A 244 -8.87 -1.82 -3.94
C THR A 244 -9.52 -1.96 -2.56
N GLY A 245 -8.75 -1.76 -1.49
CA GLY A 245 -9.22 -2.01 -0.11
C GLY A 245 -9.13 -3.48 0.32
N GLY A 246 -8.73 -4.41 -0.58
CA GLY A 246 -8.57 -5.83 -0.27
C GLY A 246 -7.38 -6.19 0.63
N GLY A 247 -6.48 -5.23 0.95
CA GLY A 247 -5.33 -5.47 1.82
C GLY A 247 -4.05 -5.86 1.08
N LYS A 248 -3.84 -5.39 -0.16
CA LYS A 248 -2.59 -5.61 -0.91
C LYS A 248 -1.35 -5.10 -0.18
N THR A 249 -1.49 -3.99 0.55
CA THR A 249 -0.38 -3.34 1.26
C THR A 249 0.24 -4.26 2.32
N GLU A 250 -0.55 -5.04 3.03
CA GLU A 250 -0.05 -6.00 4.01
C GLU A 250 0.82 -7.06 3.36
N ALA A 251 0.44 -7.58 2.18
CA ALA A 251 1.27 -8.53 1.43
C ALA A 251 2.63 -7.92 1.04
N TYR A 252 2.66 -6.65 0.63
CA TYR A 252 3.92 -5.97 0.31
C TYR A 252 4.79 -5.72 1.52
N LEU A 253 4.20 -5.27 2.62
CA LEU A 253 4.92 -5.02 3.86
C LEU A 253 5.49 -6.32 4.43
N GLY A 254 4.71 -7.41 4.37
CA GLY A 254 5.19 -8.73 4.75
C GLY A 254 6.38 -9.17 3.88
N LEU A 255 6.25 -9.07 2.56
CA LEU A 255 7.33 -9.41 1.64
C LEU A 255 8.58 -8.55 1.86
N ALA A 256 8.40 -7.26 2.17
CA ALA A 256 9.48 -6.36 2.53
C ALA A 256 10.17 -6.82 3.81
N ALA A 257 9.40 -7.14 4.87
CA ALA A 257 9.93 -7.63 6.14
C ALA A 257 10.73 -8.92 5.96
N PHE A 258 10.21 -9.86 5.19
CA PHE A 258 10.94 -11.09 4.83
C PHE A 258 12.26 -10.76 4.09
N THR A 259 12.22 -9.82 3.14
CA THR A 259 13.38 -9.48 2.31
C THR A 259 14.53 -8.89 3.13
N PHE A 260 14.27 -7.93 4.04
CA PHE A 260 15.38 -7.40 4.83
C PHE A 260 15.83 -8.37 5.94
N ALA A 261 14.97 -9.25 6.42
CA ALA A 261 15.38 -10.30 7.36
C ALA A 261 16.32 -11.31 6.70
N ILE A 262 15.92 -11.92 5.58
CA ILE A 262 16.76 -12.91 4.89
C ILE A 262 18.09 -12.31 4.41
N ARG A 263 18.08 -11.06 3.95
CA ARG A 263 19.28 -10.35 3.53
C ARG A 263 20.29 -10.23 4.67
N ARG A 264 19.83 -9.95 5.90
CA ARG A 264 20.66 -9.89 7.11
C ARG A 264 21.25 -11.26 7.48
N LEU A 265 20.43 -12.31 7.40
CA LEU A 265 20.88 -13.68 7.68
C LEU A 265 21.92 -14.17 6.66
N GLN A 266 21.81 -13.75 5.39
CA GLN A 266 22.77 -14.08 4.36
C GLN A 266 24.08 -13.28 4.50
N GLY A 267 24.04 -12.09 5.10
CA GLY A 267 25.21 -11.25 5.35
C GLY A 267 25.95 -10.87 4.07
N ILE A 268 27.23 -11.22 3.98
CA ILE A 268 28.08 -10.97 2.81
C ILE A 268 27.92 -12.13 1.82
N VAL A 269 27.61 -11.81 0.58
CA VAL A 269 27.49 -12.78 -0.51
C VAL A 269 28.60 -12.56 -1.54
N GLU A 270 29.16 -13.64 -2.07
CA GLU A 270 30.18 -13.58 -3.09
C GLU A 270 29.58 -13.28 -4.47
N SER A 271 30.18 -12.35 -5.20
CA SER A 271 29.80 -12.02 -6.58
C SER A 271 31.01 -12.03 -7.51
N ALA A 272 30.77 -12.05 -8.81
CA ALA A 272 31.82 -11.97 -9.81
C ALA A 272 32.63 -10.65 -9.73
N GLU A 273 32.06 -9.61 -9.12
CA GLU A 273 32.67 -8.29 -8.95
C GLU A 273 33.31 -8.08 -7.55
N GLY A 274 33.29 -9.14 -6.72
CA GLY A 274 33.71 -9.11 -5.32
C GLY A 274 32.55 -9.24 -4.32
N PRO A 275 32.88 -9.24 -3.03
CA PRO A 275 31.86 -9.44 -1.97
C PRO A 275 30.86 -8.28 -1.93
N LEU A 276 29.58 -8.64 -1.77
CA LEU A 276 28.46 -7.72 -1.60
C LEU A 276 27.93 -7.82 -0.16
N ASP A 277 27.94 -6.70 0.55
CA ASP A 277 27.49 -6.63 1.94
C ASP A 277 25.98 -6.43 2.01
N GLY A 278 25.27 -7.41 2.57
CA GLY A 278 23.81 -7.40 2.82
C GLY A 278 23.43 -6.89 4.21
N ASN A 279 24.39 -6.63 5.11
CA ASN A 279 24.09 -6.18 6.48
C ASN A 279 23.55 -4.76 6.53
N SER A 280 23.72 -3.97 5.48
CA SER A 280 23.17 -2.63 5.34
C SER A 280 22.79 -2.32 3.90
N GLY A 281 22.34 -1.10 3.64
CA GLY A 281 21.91 -0.68 2.31
C GLY A 281 20.44 -0.95 2.04
N VAL A 282 19.96 -0.47 0.89
CA VAL A 282 18.56 -0.59 0.49
C VAL A 282 18.26 -2.03 0.10
N ALA A 283 17.43 -2.71 0.89
CA ALA A 283 16.92 -4.04 0.57
C ALA A 283 15.65 -3.96 -0.27
N VAL A 284 14.77 -3.02 0.07
CA VAL A 284 13.46 -2.82 -0.58
C VAL A 284 13.30 -1.39 -1.04
N LEU A 285 12.96 -1.23 -2.31
CA LEU A 285 12.61 0.05 -2.93
C LEU A 285 11.13 0.06 -3.28
N MET A 286 10.33 0.86 -2.58
CA MET A 286 8.90 1.00 -2.83
C MET A 286 8.59 2.34 -3.48
N ARG A 287 7.79 2.32 -4.55
CA ARG A 287 7.52 3.49 -5.37
C ARG A 287 6.04 3.79 -5.52
N TYR A 288 5.74 5.07 -5.47
CA TYR A 288 4.39 5.61 -5.67
C TYR A 288 4.36 6.66 -6.77
N THR A 289 3.24 6.75 -7.46
CA THR A 289 2.99 7.78 -8.47
C THR A 289 2.39 9.05 -7.89
N LEU A 290 1.64 8.94 -6.80
CA LEU A 290 0.92 10.05 -6.17
C LEU A 290 1.48 10.37 -4.79
N ARG A 291 1.82 11.65 -4.56
CA ARG A 291 2.36 12.15 -3.28
C ARG A 291 1.42 11.92 -2.10
N LEU A 292 0.11 11.95 -2.32
CA LEU A 292 -0.92 11.78 -1.30
C LEU A 292 -0.93 10.40 -0.65
N LEU A 293 -0.84 9.36 -1.46
CA LEU A 293 -0.77 7.98 -0.97
C LEU A 293 0.54 7.71 -0.22
N THR A 294 1.60 8.48 -0.57
CA THR A 294 2.93 8.30 -0.01
C THR A 294 2.95 8.55 1.51
N SER A 295 2.24 9.55 2.04
CA SER A 295 2.28 9.88 3.46
C SER A 295 1.61 8.81 4.34
N GLN A 296 0.43 8.33 3.98
CA GLN A 296 -0.26 7.26 4.73
C GLN A 296 0.52 5.95 4.69
N GLN A 297 1.04 5.59 3.53
CA GLN A 297 1.85 4.38 3.37
C GLN A 297 3.19 4.52 4.10
N PHE A 298 3.75 5.73 4.15
CA PHE A 298 4.96 5.99 4.92
C PHE A 298 4.75 5.75 6.41
N VAL A 299 3.64 6.19 7.00
CA VAL A 299 3.31 5.92 8.41
C VAL A 299 3.19 4.41 8.66
N ARG A 300 2.46 3.68 7.80
CA ARG A 300 2.30 2.22 7.93
C ARG A 300 3.64 1.48 7.82
N ALA A 301 4.45 1.85 6.85
CA ALA A 301 5.78 1.29 6.66
C ALA A 301 6.72 1.67 7.83
N THR A 302 6.60 2.89 8.38
CA THR A 302 7.37 3.29 9.57
C THR A 302 6.99 2.45 10.79
N THR A 303 5.70 2.11 10.97
CA THR A 303 5.28 1.20 12.04
C THR A 303 5.93 -0.18 11.89
N LEU A 304 6.02 -0.71 10.67
CA LEU A 304 6.75 -1.95 10.39
C LEU A 304 8.24 -1.83 10.76
N MET A 305 8.88 -0.72 10.39
CA MET A 305 10.30 -0.52 10.71
C MET A 305 10.52 -0.34 12.21
N CYS A 306 9.56 0.24 12.93
CA CYS A 306 9.59 0.25 14.40
C CYS A 306 9.54 -1.17 14.97
N ALA A 307 8.66 -2.03 14.47
CA ALA A 307 8.59 -3.42 14.88
C ALA A 307 9.90 -4.18 14.56
N ALA A 308 10.43 -4.02 13.36
CA ALA A 308 11.68 -4.62 12.93
C ALA A 308 12.87 -4.19 13.83
N GLU A 309 12.93 -2.91 14.19
CA GLU A 309 14.01 -2.37 15.03
C GLU A 309 13.89 -2.85 16.48
N VAL A 310 12.68 -3.04 17.02
CA VAL A 310 12.47 -3.65 18.34
C VAL A 310 12.97 -5.10 18.33
N ILE A 311 12.59 -5.90 17.32
CA ILE A 311 13.06 -7.29 17.18
C ILE A 311 14.59 -7.34 17.06
N ARG A 312 15.19 -6.44 16.26
CA ARG A 312 16.65 -6.38 16.10
C ARG A 312 17.35 -6.12 17.44
N LYS A 313 16.86 -5.14 18.21
CA LYS A 313 17.46 -4.79 19.51
C LYS A 313 17.35 -5.90 20.55
N GLU A 314 16.37 -6.78 20.45
CA GLU A 314 16.26 -7.96 21.33
C GLU A 314 17.30 -9.03 21.01
N ASP A 315 17.74 -9.12 19.74
CA ASP A 315 18.74 -10.10 19.29
C ASP A 315 19.68 -9.50 18.23
N GLU A 316 20.58 -8.62 18.68
CA GLU A 316 21.59 -8.03 17.82
C GLU A 316 22.60 -9.04 17.27
N ALA A 317 22.78 -10.16 17.92
CA ALA A 317 23.69 -11.21 17.47
C ALA A 317 23.20 -11.81 16.14
N THR A 318 21.91 -12.02 16.00
CA THR A 318 21.29 -12.55 14.77
C THR A 318 21.07 -11.44 13.73
N TRP A 319 20.54 -10.30 14.14
CA TRP A 319 20.06 -9.27 13.20
C TRP A 319 21.08 -8.16 12.91
N GLY A 320 22.24 -8.20 13.56
CA GLY A 320 23.32 -7.24 13.37
C GLY A 320 23.12 -5.90 14.08
N SER A 321 24.20 -5.12 14.17
CA SER A 321 24.22 -3.83 14.88
C SER A 321 23.65 -2.66 14.05
N GLU A 322 23.56 -2.77 12.72
CA GLU A 322 23.03 -1.68 11.88
C GLU A 322 21.51 -1.60 12.02
N PRO A 323 20.95 -0.44 12.41
CA PRO A 323 19.50 -0.29 12.59
C PRO A 323 18.71 -0.53 11.30
N PHE A 324 17.50 -1.09 11.45
CA PHE A 324 16.51 -1.09 10.38
C PHE A 324 15.89 0.30 10.29
N ARG A 325 16.09 1.01 9.17
CA ARG A 325 15.55 2.35 8.95
C ARG A 325 14.69 2.39 7.69
N ILE A 326 13.70 3.29 7.67
CA ILE A 326 12.97 3.69 6.47
C ILE A 326 13.42 5.07 6.01
N GLY A 327 13.58 5.25 4.71
CA GLY A 327 13.84 6.55 4.09
C GLY A 327 12.67 7.04 3.24
N LEU A 328 12.35 8.33 3.32
CA LEU A 328 11.39 8.99 2.45
C LEU A 328 12.13 9.83 1.40
N TRP A 329 12.26 9.29 0.19
CA TRP A 329 12.98 9.93 -0.90
C TRP A 329 12.03 10.49 -1.96
N VAL A 330 11.59 11.73 -1.74
CA VAL A 330 10.54 12.40 -2.52
C VAL A 330 10.98 13.80 -2.97
N GLY A 331 10.15 14.50 -3.75
CA GLY A 331 10.50 15.84 -4.25
C GLY A 331 10.75 16.87 -3.14
N THR A 332 11.62 17.85 -3.40
CA THR A 332 12.09 18.86 -2.43
C THR A 332 10.97 19.76 -1.86
N ALA A 333 9.81 19.81 -2.48
CA ALA A 333 8.64 20.48 -1.90
C ALA A 333 8.02 19.70 -0.72
N VAL A 334 8.43 18.44 -0.50
CA VAL A 334 7.87 17.54 0.52
C VAL A 334 8.91 17.13 1.56
N SER A 335 10.19 17.08 1.20
CA SER A 335 11.27 16.70 2.12
C SER A 335 12.54 17.53 1.86
N PRO A 336 13.32 17.88 2.91
CA PRO A 336 14.55 18.68 2.77
C PRO A 336 15.62 17.91 1.98
N LYS A 337 16.40 18.64 1.18
CA LYS A 337 17.49 18.04 0.43
C LYS A 337 18.75 17.87 1.29
N VAL A 338 19.09 18.88 2.08
CA VAL A 338 20.33 18.94 2.87
C VAL A 338 20.03 19.16 4.35
N TYR A 339 20.97 18.76 5.18
CA TYR A 339 20.89 18.91 6.63
C TYR A 339 20.60 20.36 7.07
N GLU A 340 21.21 21.35 6.43
CA GLU A 340 21.05 22.77 6.82
C GLU A 340 19.60 23.27 6.62
N GLU A 341 18.92 22.82 5.56
CA GLU A 341 17.51 23.13 5.34
C GLU A 341 16.63 22.51 6.44
N ALA A 342 16.90 21.27 6.80
CA ALA A 342 16.17 20.56 7.85
C ALA A 342 16.43 21.17 9.24
N LYS A 343 17.69 21.53 9.54
CA LYS A 343 18.08 22.22 10.78
C LYS A 343 17.38 23.56 10.91
N ALA A 344 17.31 24.35 9.84
CA ALA A 344 16.60 25.63 9.84
C ALA A 344 15.13 25.43 10.25
N GLN A 345 14.44 24.43 9.68
CA GLN A 345 13.05 24.10 10.07
C GLN A 345 12.92 23.72 11.55
N VAL A 346 13.89 22.96 12.11
CA VAL A 346 13.89 22.61 13.54
C VAL A 346 14.08 23.85 14.42
N ILE A 347 14.93 24.78 14.01
CA ILE A 347 15.16 26.04 14.73
C ILE A 347 13.89 26.89 14.68
N ASP A 348 13.28 27.06 13.52
CA ASP A 348 12.07 27.85 13.33
C ASP A 348 10.89 27.29 14.15
N ALA A 349 10.76 25.94 14.21
CA ALA A 349 9.74 25.30 15.03
C ALA A 349 9.90 25.55 16.54
N ARG A 350 11.13 25.84 17.01
CA ARG A 350 11.45 26.11 18.42
C ARG A 350 11.28 27.58 18.79
N ALA A 351 11.29 28.49 17.83
CA ALA A 351 11.16 29.93 18.09
C ALA A 351 9.80 30.27 18.71
N GLU A 352 9.76 31.33 19.55
CA GLU A 352 8.51 31.86 20.07
C GLU A 352 7.62 32.37 18.91
N GLY A 353 6.39 31.84 18.82
CA GLY A 353 5.50 32.11 17.70
C GLY A 353 5.82 31.29 16.43
N GLY A 354 6.81 30.40 16.48
CA GLY A 354 7.17 29.53 15.37
C GLY A 354 6.01 28.64 14.93
N SER A 355 5.79 28.55 13.62
CA SER A 355 4.73 27.76 13.03
C SER A 355 5.15 26.30 12.93
N SER A 356 4.30 25.38 13.40
CA SER A 356 4.42 23.95 13.09
C SER A 356 3.86 23.60 11.70
N HIS A 357 3.28 24.58 11.00
CA HIS A 357 2.73 24.40 9.66
C HIS A 357 3.85 24.41 8.62
N GLY A 358 3.81 23.46 7.69
CA GLY A 358 4.75 23.40 6.57
C GLY A 358 6.11 22.78 6.89
N LEU A 359 6.30 22.16 8.06
CA LEU A 359 7.53 21.42 8.37
C LEU A 359 7.63 20.18 7.49
N THR A 360 8.48 20.25 6.47
CA THR A 360 8.71 19.13 5.55
C THR A 360 9.64 18.06 6.13
N VAL A 361 10.38 18.38 7.19
CA VAL A 361 11.22 17.41 7.92
C VAL A 361 10.39 16.45 8.79
N LEU A 362 9.21 16.89 9.26
CA LEU A 362 8.32 16.10 10.12
C LEU A 362 7.21 15.46 9.30
N GLN A 363 7.40 14.21 8.88
CA GLN A 363 6.45 13.46 8.06
C GLN A 363 5.44 12.64 8.88
N VAL A 364 5.68 12.46 10.18
CA VAL A 364 4.81 11.73 11.11
C VAL A 364 4.42 12.65 12.27
N LYS A 365 3.13 12.99 12.38
CA LYS A 365 2.61 13.87 13.42
C LYS A 365 2.36 13.15 14.75
N ARG A 366 2.21 11.84 14.72
CA ARG A 366 2.03 10.96 15.87
C ARG A 366 3.03 9.82 15.80
N CYS A 367 3.45 9.34 16.94
CA CYS A 367 4.32 8.18 17.03
C CYS A 367 3.59 6.96 16.43
N PRO A 368 4.11 6.34 15.34
CA PRO A 368 3.45 5.21 14.71
C PRO A 368 3.41 3.96 15.60
N TRP A 369 4.22 3.93 16.66
CA TRP A 369 4.31 2.82 17.60
C TRP A 369 3.31 2.89 18.75
N CYS A 370 3.04 4.07 19.30
CA CYS A 370 2.19 4.24 20.48
C CYS A 370 1.06 5.25 20.32
N GLY A 371 0.97 5.97 19.20
CA GLY A 371 -0.08 6.94 18.91
C GLY A 371 0.09 8.31 19.60
N THR A 372 1.10 8.51 20.44
CA THR A 372 1.35 9.79 21.11
C THR A 372 1.74 10.86 20.11
N SER A 373 1.23 12.08 20.29
CA SER A 373 1.55 13.23 19.44
C SER A 373 3.03 13.59 19.53
N ILE A 374 3.64 13.96 18.42
CA ILE A 374 5.02 14.44 18.33
C ILE A 374 5.01 15.96 18.32
N ASN A 375 5.64 16.56 19.33
CA ASN A 375 5.76 18.01 19.42
C ASN A 375 7.04 18.47 18.68
N PRO A 376 6.93 19.23 17.58
CA PRO A 376 8.09 19.69 16.81
C PRO A 376 9.11 20.49 17.62
N ARG A 377 8.67 21.18 18.68
CA ARG A 377 9.56 22.01 19.52
C ARG A 377 10.47 21.19 20.42
N THR A 378 9.96 20.07 20.92
CA THR A 378 10.69 19.24 21.90
C THR A 378 11.23 17.96 21.28
N ASP A 379 10.52 17.34 20.33
CA ASP A 379 10.78 15.96 19.90
C ASP A 379 11.59 15.88 18.62
N LEU A 380 11.78 17.00 17.91
CA LEU A 380 12.74 17.12 16.81
C LEU A 380 14.08 17.60 17.35
N VAL A 381 15.16 16.87 17.02
CA VAL A 381 16.53 17.22 17.44
C VAL A 381 17.46 17.22 16.26
N ALA A 382 18.06 18.38 15.96
CA ALA A 382 19.18 18.49 15.02
C ALA A 382 20.48 18.29 15.79
N ARG A 383 21.33 17.35 15.32
CA ARG A 383 22.67 17.12 15.86
C ARG A 383 23.73 17.48 14.82
N ASP A 384 24.37 18.61 15.02
CA ASP A 384 25.36 19.19 14.09
C ASP A 384 26.57 18.27 13.91
N GLU A 385 27.03 17.64 14.99
CA GLU A 385 28.20 16.76 14.99
C GLU A 385 28.01 15.51 14.14
N LEU A 386 26.76 15.09 13.97
CA LEU A 386 26.38 13.93 13.16
C LEU A 386 25.73 14.33 11.82
N ARG A 387 25.37 15.63 11.70
CA ARG A 387 24.55 16.15 10.59
C ARG A 387 23.33 15.30 10.35
N ARG A 388 22.55 15.07 11.45
CA ARG A 388 21.35 14.24 11.45
C ARG A 388 20.21 14.92 12.19
N ILE A 389 19.01 14.65 11.69
CA ILE A 389 17.75 15.02 12.35
C ILE A 389 17.17 13.77 13.01
N TYR A 390 16.87 13.86 14.29
CA TYR A 390 16.24 12.79 15.04
C TYR A 390 14.80 13.18 15.39
N VAL A 391 13.90 12.22 15.23
CA VAL A 391 12.47 12.36 15.58
C VAL A 391 12.19 11.40 16.72
N TYR A 392 11.82 11.92 17.87
CA TYR A 392 11.51 11.11 19.04
C TYR A 392 10.00 11.02 19.26
N CYS A 393 9.57 9.98 19.96
CA CYS A 393 8.22 9.91 20.50
C CYS A 393 8.02 10.95 21.60
N GLY A 394 6.91 11.69 21.53
CA GLY A 394 6.54 12.69 22.54
C GLY A 394 5.92 12.10 23.80
N ASP A 395 6.13 10.82 24.11
CA ASP A 395 5.59 10.15 25.29
C ASP A 395 6.11 10.85 26.57
N PRO A 396 5.23 11.50 27.36
CA PRO A 396 5.65 12.27 28.54
C PRO A 396 6.18 11.39 29.68
N LEU A 397 5.82 10.10 29.69
CA LEU A 397 6.30 9.14 30.68
C LEU A 397 7.62 8.46 30.26
N GLY A 398 8.06 8.67 29.02
CA GLY A 398 9.28 8.07 28.49
C GLY A 398 9.23 6.54 28.37
N GLN A 399 8.05 5.95 28.36
CA GLN A 399 7.86 4.49 28.31
C GLN A 399 7.91 3.91 26.90
N CYS A 400 7.63 4.73 25.88
CA CYS A 400 7.71 4.29 24.49
C CYS A 400 9.16 3.96 24.11
N GLU A 401 9.36 2.86 23.36
CA GLU A 401 10.68 2.39 22.89
C GLU A 401 11.44 3.44 22.06
N PHE A 402 10.72 4.41 21.47
CA PHE A 402 11.28 5.48 20.63
C PHE A 402 11.28 6.84 21.31
N SER A 403 11.06 6.87 22.62
CA SER A 403 11.21 8.10 23.44
C SER A 403 12.68 8.46 23.63
N LYS A 404 12.97 9.71 23.98
CA LYS A 404 14.34 10.16 24.32
C LYS A 404 14.96 9.40 25.48
N ALA A 405 14.13 8.86 26.38
CA ALA A 405 14.60 8.10 27.53
C ALA A 405 15.11 6.71 27.16
N LYS A 406 14.53 6.08 26.11
CA LYS A 406 14.85 4.70 25.76
C LYS A 406 15.62 4.54 24.43
N SER A 407 15.60 5.55 23.56
CA SER A 407 16.27 5.46 22.26
C SER A 407 17.25 6.61 22.05
N ALA A 408 18.47 6.24 21.63
CA ALA A 408 19.48 7.23 21.21
C ALA A 408 19.11 7.88 19.87
N GLU A 409 18.44 7.15 18.96
CA GLU A 409 18.11 7.59 17.59
C GLU A 409 16.63 7.95 17.40
N GLY A 410 15.75 7.67 18.37
CA GLY A 410 14.31 7.89 18.23
C GLY A 410 13.66 6.93 17.22
N LEU A 411 12.71 7.44 16.44
CA LEU A 411 12.03 6.69 15.39
C LEU A 411 13.01 6.34 14.26
N PRO A 412 12.95 5.12 13.70
CA PRO A 412 13.89 4.64 12.68
C PRO A 412 13.58 5.19 11.29
N LEU A 413 13.47 6.50 11.13
CA LEU A 413 13.10 7.16 9.88
C LEU A 413 14.14 8.21 9.44
N LEU A 414 14.29 8.36 8.13
CA LEU A 414 15.15 9.35 7.49
C LEU A 414 14.29 10.14 6.49
N THR A 415 14.27 11.46 6.64
CA THR A 415 13.47 12.37 5.79
C THR A 415 14.32 13.40 5.04
N VAL A 416 15.63 13.37 5.21
CA VAL A 416 16.59 14.27 4.55
C VAL A 416 17.39 13.49 3.51
N ASP A 417 17.42 13.96 2.26
CA ASP A 417 18.12 13.24 1.18
C ASP A 417 19.61 12.99 1.52
N GLU A 418 20.31 13.99 2.05
CA GLU A 418 21.71 13.87 2.48
C GLU A 418 21.92 12.73 3.48
N GLU A 419 20.99 12.56 4.44
CA GLU A 419 21.07 11.47 5.41
C GLU A 419 20.77 10.11 4.77
N ILE A 420 19.79 10.06 3.86
CA ILE A 420 19.43 8.84 3.12
C ILE A 420 20.62 8.32 2.32
N TYR A 421 21.42 9.18 1.70
CA TYR A 421 22.58 8.76 0.93
C TYR A 421 23.74 8.27 1.81
N ARG A 422 23.91 8.87 3.01
CA ARG A 422 24.95 8.47 3.97
C ARG A 422 24.58 7.24 4.81
N PHE A 423 23.30 7.04 5.03
CA PHE A 423 22.74 5.91 5.78
C PHE A 423 21.65 5.23 4.96
N PRO A 424 22.01 4.55 3.84
CA PRO A 424 21.02 3.93 2.97
C PRO A 424 20.08 3.03 3.79
N PRO A 425 18.77 3.36 3.86
CA PRO A 425 17.82 2.65 4.72
C PRO A 425 17.49 1.28 4.16
N ALA A 426 17.16 0.31 5.00
CA ALA A 426 16.72 -1.02 4.56
C ALA A 426 15.44 -0.94 3.69
N PHE A 427 14.56 0.02 3.99
CA PHE A 427 13.35 0.27 3.24
C PHE A 427 13.36 1.72 2.71
N LEU A 428 13.41 1.88 1.40
CA LEU A 428 13.35 3.18 0.75
C LEU A 428 11.99 3.37 0.09
N LEU A 429 11.25 4.37 0.54
CA LEU A 429 9.99 4.79 -0.07
C LEU A 429 10.23 6.04 -0.91
N ALA A 430 9.86 5.98 -2.20
CA ALA A 430 10.18 7.01 -3.18
C ALA A 430 8.99 7.35 -4.08
N THR A 431 9.00 8.54 -4.68
CA THR A 431 8.11 8.87 -5.79
C THR A 431 8.79 8.65 -7.12
N VAL A 432 8.05 8.20 -8.12
CA VAL A 432 8.58 7.86 -9.46
C VAL A 432 9.32 9.06 -10.10
N ASP A 433 8.83 10.28 -9.89
CA ASP A 433 9.44 11.50 -10.43
C ASP A 433 10.83 11.80 -9.84
N LYS A 434 11.11 11.33 -8.62
CA LYS A 434 12.42 11.54 -7.97
C LYS A 434 13.57 10.87 -8.75
N PHE A 435 13.30 9.76 -9.41
CA PHE A 435 14.30 9.03 -10.19
C PHE A 435 14.83 9.82 -11.41
N SER A 436 14.10 10.83 -11.87
CA SER A 436 14.58 11.75 -12.91
C SER A 436 15.86 12.50 -12.51
N ARG A 437 16.17 12.57 -11.21
CA ARG A 437 17.36 13.22 -10.68
C ARG A 437 18.60 12.33 -10.61
N LEU A 438 18.47 11.00 -10.79
CA LEU A 438 19.59 10.06 -10.70
C LEU A 438 20.79 10.48 -11.55
N SER A 439 20.55 11.00 -12.76
CA SER A 439 21.62 11.46 -13.66
C SER A 439 22.38 12.71 -13.19
N ARG A 440 21.89 13.40 -12.16
CA ARG A 440 22.44 14.66 -11.63
C ARG A 440 22.82 14.59 -10.15
N GLU A 441 22.61 13.44 -9.50
CA GLU A 441 22.79 13.24 -8.07
C GLU A 441 23.70 12.03 -7.84
N GLY A 442 25.04 12.24 -7.92
CA GLY A 442 26.02 11.17 -7.78
C GLY A 442 25.92 10.42 -6.45
N GLN A 443 25.56 11.11 -5.36
CA GLN A 443 25.41 10.48 -4.04
C GLN A 443 24.31 9.41 -4.02
N ALA A 444 23.31 9.49 -4.90
CA ALA A 444 22.25 8.49 -5.01
C ALA A 444 22.77 7.10 -5.43
N ALA A 445 24.01 6.99 -5.90
CA ALA A 445 24.67 5.72 -6.19
C ALA A 445 24.76 4.81 -4.95
N SER A 446 24.83 5.38 -3.75
CA SER A 446 24.82 4.64 -2.47
C SER A 446 23.55 3.82 -2.27
N LEU A 447 22.42 4.28 -2.81
CA LEU A 447 21.14 3.57 -2.76
C LEU A 447 21.15 2.23 -3.54
N PHE A 448 22.08 2.12 -4.49
CA PHE A 448 22.32 0.93 -5.30
C PHE A 448 23.60 0.18 -4.89
N GLY A 449 24.10 0.52 -3.71
CA GLY A 449 25.25 -0.16 -3.10
C GLY A 449 26.62 0.35 -3.53
N TYR A 450 26.73 1.35 -4.39
CA TYR A 450 28.02 1.88 -4.84
C TYR A 450 28.66 2.78 -3.79
N VAL A 451 29.29 2.16 -2.81
CA VAL A 451 30.08 2.79 -1.74
C VAL A 451 31.47 2.16 -1.68
N ARG A 452 32.46 2.88 -1.13
CA ARG A 452 33.84 2.39 -0.96
C ARG A 452 34.38 2.61 0.44
N GLU A 453 33.85 3.59 1.14
CA GLU A 453 34.32 4.01 2.46
C GLU A 453 33.13 4.30 3.36
N ARG A 454 33.32 4.05 4.66
CA ARG A 454 32.38 4.42 5.70
C ARG A 454 33.10 5.18 6.81
N CYS A 455 32.65 6.39 7.10
CA CYS A 455 33.00 7.06 8.33
C CYS A 455 32.09 6.55 9.44
N GLU A 456 32.66 6.07 10.54
CA GLU A 456 31.90 5.54 11.68
C GLU A 456 30.94 6.57 12.30
N ARG A 457 31.25 7.88 12.15
CA ARG A 457 30.42 8.98 12.66
C ARG A 457 29.39 9.46 11.65
N HIS A 458 29.78 9.58 10.36
CA HIS A 458 28.97 10.26 9.35
C HIS A 458 28.35 9.33 8.30
N GLY A 459 28.58 8.00 8.38
CA GLY A 459 28.02 7.02 7.46
C GLY A 459 28.85 6.82 6.19
N TYR A 460 28.23 6.25 5.16
CA TYR A 460 28.90 5.92 3.89
C TYR A 460 29.31 7.17 3.12
N ARG A 461 30.47 7.08 2.45
CA ARG A 461 31.00 8.14 1.62
C ARG A 461 30.95 7.74 0.15
N HIS A 462 30.57 8.69 -0.68
CA HIS A 462 30.63 8.60 -2.14
C HIS A 462 31.68 9.60 -2.65
N ALA A 463 32.28 9.36 -3.83
CA ALA A 463 33.29 10.26 -4.41
C ALA A 463 32.79 11.70 -4.59
N ASP A 464 31.46 11.86 -4.85
CA ASP A 464 30.81 13.16 -4.98
C ASP A 464 30.23 13.68 -3.64
N ALA A 465 30.55 13.04 -2.51
CA ALA A 465 30.09 13.51 -1.22
C ALA A 465 30.68 14.88 -0.91
N ASN A 466 29.83 15.78 -0.46
CA ASN A 466 30.27 17.13 -0.10
C ASN A 466 31.32 17.05 1.02
N GLU A 467 32.51 17.60 0.79
CA GLU A 467 33.62 17.66 1.76
C GLU A 467 33.17 18.29 3.09
N ALA A 468 32.17 19.19 3.07
CA ALA A 468 31.60 19.79 4.26
C ALA A 468 30.99 18.80 5.27
N VAL A 469 30.61 17.61 4.84
CA VAL A 469 29.99 16.59 5.73
C VAL A 469 31.05 15.93 6.62
N CYS A 470 32.20 15.58 6.07
CA CYS A 470 33.23 14.82 6.77
C CYS A 470 34.64 15.42 6.63
N SER A 471 34.78 16.62 6.06
CA SER A 471 36.05 17.37 5.85
C SER A 471 37.20 16.55 5.28
N GLY A 472 36.95 15.45 4.54
CA GLY A 472 37.98 14.58 4.00
C GLY A 472 38.87 13.87 5.04
N ALA A 473 38.64 14.11 6.34
CA ALA A 473 39.45 13.55 7.41
C ALA A 473 39.26 12.03 7.52
N SER A 474 40.37 11.30 7.63
CA SER A 474 40.39 9.86 7.88
C SER A 474 40.04 9.51 9.33
N GLN A 475 40.16 10.48 10.26
CA GLN A 475 39.92 10.31 11.69
C GLN A 475 39.23 11.53 12.27
N HIS A 476 38.34 11.30 13.23
CA HIS A 476 37.64 12.32 14.03
C HIS A 476 38.00 12.11 15.50
N ASN A 477 38.40 13.16 16.18
CA ASN A 477 38.64 13.14 17.61
C ASN A 477 37.33 12.88 18.37
N ALA A 478 37.42 12.29 19.56
CA ALA A 478 36.32 12.18 20.47
C ALA A 478 35.78 13.57 20.83
N LYS A 479 34.45 13.66 20.98
CA LYS A 479 33.73 14.86 21.49
C LYS A 479 32.93 14.46 22.74
N PRO A 480 33.60 14.42 23.92
CA PRO A 480 32.96 13.95 25.16
C PRO A 480 31.71 14.76 25.53
N GLU A 481 31.72 16.06 25.23
CA GLU A 481 30.59 17.00 25.47
C GLU A 481 29.31 16.58 24.72
N PHE A 482 29.42 15.80 23.66
CA PHE A 482 28.30 15.25 22.89
C PHE A 482 28.18 13.73 23.01
N SER A 483 28.96 13.11 23.91
CA SER A 483 29.04 11.65 24.09
C SER A 483 29.44 10.91 22.80
N LEU A 484 30.29 11.51 21.97
CA LEU A 484 30.77 10.93 20.74
C LEU A 484 32.19 10.37 20.91
N PRO A 485 32.43 9.07 20.65
CA PRO A 485 33.77 8.49 20.64
C PRO A 485 34.62 9.01 19.48
N ALA A 486 35.91 8.77 19.51
CA ALA A 486 36.76 8.92 18.32
C ALA A 486 36.23 8.00 17.21
N ALA A 487 36.33 8.45 15.97
CA ALA A 487 35.81 7.70 14.82
C ALA A 487 36.82 7.75 13.66
N SER A 488 36.84 6.67 12.89
CA SER A 488 37.71 6.54 11.70
C SER A 488 36.88 6.34 10.43
N THR A 489 37.49 6.60 9.29
CA THR A 489 36.96 6.23 7.99
C THR A 489 37.66 4.96 7.54
N VAL A 490 36.87 3.92 7.26
CA VAL A 490 37.33 2.60 6.87
C VAL A 490 36.87 2.25 5.46
N ALA A 491 37.70 1.48 4.73
CA ALA A 491 37.25 0.88 3.48
C ALA A 491 36.17 -0.19 3.74
N VAL A 492 35.17 -0.25 2.88
CA VAL A 492 34.04 -1.19 2.99
C VAL A 492 33.79 -1.88 1.66
N ASN A 493 33.17 -3.05 1.72
CA ASN A 493 32.66 -3.73 0.55
C ASN A 493 31.49 -2.93 -0.08
N ARG A 494 31.26 -3.16 -1.37
CA ARG A 494 30.06 -2.70 -2.04
C ARG A 494 28.84 -3.27 -1.30
N LEU A 495 27.81 -2.44 -1.07
CA LEU A 495 26.57 -2.95 -0.51
C LEU A 495 25.82 -3.77 -1.57
N ARG A 496 25.12 -4.78 -1.13
CA ARG A 496 24.22 -5.52 -2.01
C ARG A 496 23.14 -4.56 -2.53
N PRO A 497 22.88 -4.47 -3.85
CA PRO A 497 21.82 -3.61 -4.39
C PRO A 497 20.43 -4.08 -3.95
N PRO A 498 19.36 -3.30 -4.20
CA PRO A 498 17.99 -3.66 -3.83
C PRO A 498 17.60 -5.04 -4.35
N ASP A 499 17.02 -5.87 -3.48
CA ASP A 499 16.53 -7.21 -3.81
C ASP A 499 15.09 -7.18 -4.29
N LEU A 500 14.30 -6.23 -3.79
CA LEU A 500 12.87 -6.12 -4.06
C LEU A 500 12.51 -4.70 -4.45
N ILE A 501 11.81 -4.57 -5.57
CA ILE A 501 11.21 -3.31 -6.02
C ILE A 501 9.70 -3.48 -6.03
N ILE A 502 8.99 -2.63 -5.27
CA ILE A 502 7.53 -2.63 -5.19
C ILE A 502 7.01 -1.41 -5.93
N GLN A 503 6.11 -1.61 -6.89
CA GLN A 503 5.42 -0.55 -7.62
C GLN A 503 3.93 -0.61 -7.35
N ASP A 504 3.44 0.28 -6.51
CA ASP A 504 2.00 0.39 -6.27
C ASP A 504 1.31 1.23 -7.36
N GLU A 505 0.02 0.93 -7.63
CA GLU A 505 -0.81 1.59 -8.63
C GLU A 505 -0.13 1.69 -10.01
N LEU A 506 0.37 0.57 -10.54
CA LEU A 506 1.08 0.50 -11.82
C LEU A 506 0.34 1.19 -12.98
N ARG A 507 -0.99 1.11 -13.00
CA ARG A 507 -1.84 1.71 -14.07
C ARG A 507 -1.67 3.22 -14.23
N LEU A 508 -1.23 3.93 -13.18
CA LEU A 508 -1.00 5.37 -13.23
C LEU A 508 0.26 5.74 -14.01
N ILE A 509 1.14 4.78 -14.28
CA ILE A 509 2.35 4.97 -15.07
C ILE A 509 2.01 4.69 -16.53
N SER A 510 1.43 5.68 -17.22
CA SER A 510 0.99 5.56 -18.62
C SER A 510 1.30 6.81 -19.42
N GLY A 511 1.15 6.75 -20.73
CA GLY A 511 1.39 7.87 -21.65
C GLY A 511 2.83 8.40 -21.58
N ALA A 512 2.97 9.73 -21.59
CA ALA A 512 4.26 10.41 -21.56
C ALA A 512 5.07 10.11 -20.28
N LEU A 513 4.40 10.00 -19.13
CA LEU A 513 5.03 9.59 -17.88
C LEU A 513 5.60 8.16 -18.02
N GLY A 514 4.85 7.22 -18.58
CA GLY A 514 5.30 5.86 -18.80
C GLY A 514 6.57 5.76 -19.65
N THR A 515 6.68 6.58 -20.69
CA THR A 515 7.89 6.63 -21.55
C THR A 515 9.11 7.10 -20.76
N ALA A 516 8.98 8.17 -19.98
CA ALA A 516 10.09 8.67 -19.15
C ALA A 516 10.48 7.65 -18.06
N VAL A 517 9.50 7.03 -17.42
CA VAL A 517 9.74 6.01 -16.39
C VAL A 517 10.44 4.79 -16.97
N GLY A 518 10.10 4.31 -18.17
CA GLY A 518 10.78 3.18 -18.81
C GLY A 518 12.29 3.40 -19.01
N LEU A 519 12.71 4.66 -19.27
CA LEU A 519 14.13 4.99 -19.33
C LEU A 519 14.82 4.90 -17.95
N PHE A 520 14.15 5.39 -16.90
CA PHE A 520 14.70 5.28 -15.54
C PHE A 520 14.72 3.83 -15.07
N GLU A 521 13.70 3.04 -15.41
CA GLU A 521 13.66 1.61 -15.09
C GLU A 521 14.82 0.84 -15.72
N SER A 522 15.17 1.16 -16.96
CA SER A 522 16.33 0.54 -17.60
C SER A 522 17.62 0.86 -16.86
N ALA A 523 17.80 2.10 -16.39
CA ALA A 523 18.96 2.49 -15.59
C ALA A 523 18.96 1.78 -14.22
N ILE A 524 17.82 1.74 -13.52
CA ILE A 524 17.68 1.07 -12.22
C ILE A 524 17.95 -0.42 -12.35
N ASP A 525 17.46 -1.05 -13.40
CA ASP A 525 17.69 -2.48 -13.68
C ASP A 525 19.19 -2.77 -13.84
N ILE A 526 19.92 -1.92 -14.58
CA ILE A 526 21.37 -2.05 -14.79
C ILE A 526 22.14 -1.89 -13.47
N VAL A 527 21.89 -0.82 -12.71
CA VAL A 527 22.66 -0.54 -11.48
C VAL A 527 22.29 -1.48 -10.32
N SER A 528 21.14 -2.13 -10.39
CA SER A 528 20.68 -3.12 -9.40
C SER A 528 21.00 -4.56 -9.80
N THR A 529 21.43 -4.80 -11.03
CA THR A 529 21.85 -6.15 -11.49
C THR A 529 23.26 -6.47 -11.01
N TRP A 530 23.46 -7.69 -10.53
CA TRP A 530 24.77 -8.22 -10.15
C TRP A 530 24.93 -9.65 -10.64
N THR A 531 26.14 -10.19 -10.61
CA THR A 531 26.45 -11.52 -11.11
C THR A 531 27.00 -12.37 -9.97
N THR A 532 26.45 -13.56 -9.75
CA THR A 532 26.98 -14.51 -8.77
C THR A 532 28.40 -14.98 -9.14
N ALA A 533 29.13 -15.56 -8.20
CA ALA A 533 30.46 -16.08 -8.45
C ALA A 533 30.49 -17.16 -9.54
N ASP A 534 29.41 -17.91 -9.71
CA ASP A 534 29.24 -18.93 -10.78
C ASP A 534 28.67 -18.36 -12.11
N GLY A 535 28.58 -17.04 -12.24
CA GLY A 535 28.26 -16.36 -13.50
C GLY A 535 26.77 -16.18 -13.79
N LYS A 536 25.88 -16.44 -12.84
CA LYS A 536 24.43 -16.20 -13.01
C LYS A 536 24.11 -14.74 -12.75
N SER A 537 23.36 -14.12 -13.66
CA SER A 537 22.89 -12.75 -13.49
C SER A 537 21.67 -12.71 -12.59
N VAL A 538 21.68 -11.79 -11.62
CA VAL A 538 20.62 -11.58 -10.64
C VAL A 538 20.07 -10.17 -10.77
N LYS A 539 18.76 -10.06 -10.96
CA LYS A 539 17.99 -8.80 -10.98
C LYS A 539 17.15 -8.65 -9.71
N PRO A 540 16.73 -7.43 -9.34
CA PRO A 540 15.74 -7.27 -8.29
C PRO A 540 14.42 -7.96 -8.67
N LEU A 541 13.72 -8.54 -7.70
CA LEU A 541 12.34 -8.97 -7.88
C LEU A 541 11.46 -7.72 -8.03
N ILE A 542 10.63 -7.66 -9.06
CA ILE A 542 9.66 -6.58 -9.25
C ILE A 542 8.28 -7.12 -8.87
N VAL A 543 7.66 -6.46 -7.88
CA VAL A 543 6.28 -6.68 -7.48
C VAL A 543 5.48 -5.42 -7.81
N ALA A 544 4.45 -5.58 -8.62
CA ALA A 544 3.56 -4.47 -8.96
C ALA A 544 2.13 -4.75 -8.49
N SER A 545 1.33 -3.70 -8.28
CA SER A 545 -0.09 -3.84 -8.03
C SER A 545 -0.94 -3.02 -8.98
N THR A 546 -2.10 -3.56 -9.27
CA THR A 546 -3.15 -2.85 -10.01
C THR A 546 -4.53 -3.37 -9.64
N ALA A 547 -5.54 -2.53 -9.83
CA ALA A 547 -6.94 -2.94 -9.73
C ALA A 547 -7.53 -3.37 -11.10
N THR A 548 -6.76 -3.29 -12.19
CA THR A 548 -7.18 -3.69 -13.53
C THR A 548 -6.06 -4.44 -14.24
N VAL A 549 -6.39 -5.51 -14.94
CA VAL A 549 -5.40 -6.35 -15.64
C VAL A 549 -5.23 -5.94 -17.10
N ARG A 550 -6.23 -5.24 -17.69
CA ARG A 550 -6.22 -4.89 -19.10
C ARG A 550 -4.94 -4.14 -19.49
N ASN A 551 -4.26 -4.59 -20.53
CA ASN A 551 -2.98 -4.10 -21.04
C ASN A 551 -1.79 -4.22 -20.05
N ALA A 552 -1.93 -4.97 -18.95
CA ALA A 552 -0.86 -5.07 -17.94
C ALA A 552 0.39 -5.75 -18.52
N LYS A 553 0.23 -6.78 -19.35
CA LYS A 553 1.33 -7.50 -20.00
C LYS A 553 2.19 -6.56 -20.85
N GLU A 554 1.55 -5.78 -21.70
CA GLU A 554 2.26 -4.83 -22.56
C GLU A 554 2.86 -3.67 -21.77
N GLN A 555 2.17 -3.18 -20.73
CA GLN A 555 2.68 -2.13 -19.85
C GLN A 555 3.94 -2.59 -19.11
N VAL A 556 3.95 -3.79 -18.52
CA VAL A 556 5.11 -4.37 -17.83
C VAL A 556 6.27 -4.58 -18.79
N ARG A 557 5.99 -5.11 -19.99
CA ARG A 557 7.02 -5.30 -21.02
C ARG A 557 7.67 -3.97 -21.43
N ARG A 558 6.87 -2.92 -21.61
CA ARG A 558 7.38 -1.59 -22.02
C ARG A 558 8.11 -0.86 -20.91
N LEU A 559 7.68 -1.03 -19.65
CA LEU A 559 8.33 -0.36 -18.52
C LEU A 559 9.58 -1.08 -18.06
N TYR A 560 9.52 -2.40 -17.89
CA TYR A 560 10.55 -3.18 -17.21
C TYR A 560 11.32 -4.12 -18.15
N GLY A 561 10.90 -4.29 -19.40
CA GLY A 561 11.49 -5.28 -20.31
C GLY A 561 11.35 -6.71 -19.84
N ARG A 562 10.33 -7.03 -19.04
CA ARG A 562 10.13 -8.33 -18.38
C ARG A 562 8.83 -8.99 -18.78
N GLY A 563 8.74 -10.31 -18.58
CA GLY A 563 7.48 -11.04 -18.55
C GLY A 563 6.61 -10.62 -17.36
N ILE A 564 5.39 -11.13 -17.30
CA ILE A 564 4.45 -10.86 -16.21
C ILE A 564 3.86 -12.17 -15.68
N GLU A 565 3.74 -12.29 -14.37
CA GLU A 565 2.93 -13.29 -13.69
C GLU A 565 1.86 -12.59 -12.87
N VAL A 566 0.59 -12.91 -13.11
CA VAL A 566 -0.54 -12.32 -12.39
C VAL A 566 -0.94 -13.24 -11.24
N PHE A 567 -1.08 -12.69 -10.05
CA PHE A 567 -1.55 -13.42 -8.88
C PHE A 567 -2.74 -12.68 -8.21
N PRO A 568 -3.82 -13.39 -7.85
CA PRO A 568 -4.15 -14.75 -8.28
C PRO A 568 -4.48 -14.81 -9.77
N PRO A 569 -4.18 -15.92 -10.47
CA PRO A 569 -4.61 -16.12 -11.84
C PRO A 569 -6.13 -16.15 -11.93
N GLN A 570 -6.68 -15.43 -12.90
CA GLN A 570 -8.09 -15.54 -13.29
C GLN A 570 -8.22 -16.59 -14.38
N VAL A 571 -9.09 -17.58 -14.25
CA VAL A 571 -9.12 -18.72 -15.19
C VAL A 571 -10.36 -18.67 -16.08
N ILE A 572 -11.55 -18.93 -15.55
CA ILE A 572 -12.78 -19.05 -16.35
C ILE A 572 -13.80 -17.98 -15.97
N ASP A 573 -13.95 -17.69 -14.69
CA ASP A 573 -14.94 -16.75 -14.15
C ASP A 573 -14.26 -15.72 -13.25
N VAL A 574 -14.46 -14.45 -13.53
CA VAL A 574 -13.92 -13.34 -12.72
C VAL A 574 -14.37 -13.38 -11.26
N ARG A 575 -15.50 -14.02 -10.98
CA ARG A 575 -16.09 -14.12 -9.65
C ARG A 575 -15.44 -15.17 -8.75
N ASP A 576 -14.60 -16.05 -9.32
CA ASP A 576 -13.94 -17.13 -8.57
C ASP A 576 -12.47 -17.29 -8.97
N THR A 577 -11.57 -16.86 -8.10
CA THR A 577 -10.12 -17.04 -8.26
C THR A 577 -9.51 -17.94 -7.18
N TYR A 578 -10.31 -18.74 -6.46
CA TYR A 578 -9.99 -19.43 -5.22
C TYR A 578 -9.77 -18.48 -4.04
N PHE A 579 -8.86 -17.53 -4.15
CA PHE A 579 -8.53 -16.58 -3.10
C PHE A 579 -9.54 -15.42 -2.97
N SER A 580 -10.43 -15.30 -3.92
CA SER A 580 -11.40 -14.21 -4.03
C SER A 580 -12.67 -14.72 -4.68
N LYS A 581 -13.76 -14.75 -3.91
CA LYS A 581 -15.10 -15.10 -4.40
C LYS A 581 -16.08 -13.98 -4.17
N GLU A 582 -16.93 -13.73 -5.17
CA GLU A 582 -18.10 -12.88 -4.99
C GLU A 582 -19.09 -13.56 -4.06
N VAL A 583 -19.59 -12.80 -3.10
CA VAL A 583 -20.58 -13.27 -2.13
C VAL A 583 -21.97 -12.95 -2.68
N VAL A 584 -22.90 -13.88 -2.50
CA VAL A 584 -24.30 -13.65 -2.86
C VAL A 584 -24.84 -12.44 -2.09
N VAL A 585 -25.45 -11.52 -2.79
CA VAL A 585 -26.04 -10.30 -2.20
C VAL A 585 -27.29 -10.69 -1.43
N ASP A 586 -27.28 -10.46 -0.12
CA ASP A 586 -28.38 -10.67 0.81
C ASP A 586 -28.35 -9.61 1.93
N ASP A 587 -29.24 -9.69 2.89
CA ASP A 587 -29.31 -8.75 4.01
C ASP A 587 -28.06 -8.77 4.92
N LEU A 588 -27.34 -9.88 4.97
CA LEU A 588 -26.09 -10.04 5.73
C LEU A 588 -24.86 -9.60 4.93
N ASN A 589 -24.95 -9.66 3.61
CA ASN A 589 -23.90 -9.31 2.68
C ASN A 589 -24.41 -8.29 1.65
N PRO A 590 -24.65 -7.03 2.08
CA PRO A 590 -25.17 -6.00 1.17
C PRO A 590 -24.14 -5.65 0.10
N ALA A 591 -24.62 -5.43 -1.12
CA ALA A 591 -23.79 -4.95 -2.22
C ALA A 591 -23.53 -3.44 -2.13
N ARG A 592 -22.48 -2.98 -2.79
CA ARG A 592 -22.32 -1.55 -3.09
C ARG A 592 -23.18 -1.21 -4.30
N ARG A 593 -24.21 -0.40 -4.10
CA ARG A 593 -25.10 0.03 -5.18
C ARG A 593 -24.58 1.27 -5.87
N TYR A 594 -24.39 1.17 -7.17
CA TYR A 594 -24.15 2.30 -8.07
C TYR A 594 -25.45 2.68 -8.74
N MET A 595 -25.79 3.96 -8.68
CA MET A 595 -26.98 4.50 -9.33
C MET A 595 -26.56 5.55 -10.34
N GLY A 596 -26.90 5.35 -11.61
CA GLY A 596 -26.75 6.33 -12.65
C GLY A 596 -27.95 7.26 -12.69
N VAL A 597 -27.75 8.53 -12.98
CA VAL A 597 -28.84 9.49 -13.18
C VAL A 597 -28.79 9.99 -14.63
N CYS A 598 -29.72 9.54 -15.44
CA CYS A 598 -29.92 10.04 -16.81
C CYS A 598 -30.91 11.20 -16.77
N ALA A 599 -30.46 12.42 -16.94
CA ALA A 599 -31.28 13.63 -16.85
C ALA A 599 -31.25 14.45 -18.16
N PRO A 600 -31.78 13.89 -19.27
CA PRO A 600 -31.82 14.64 -20.55
C PRO A 600 -32.72 15.86 -20.44
N GLY A 601 -32.28 16.95 -21.03
CA GLY A 601 -33.05 18.20 -21.06
C GLY A 601 -32.76 19.16 -19.89
N ILE A 602 -31.96 18.78 -18.89
CA ILE A 602 -31.48 19.72 -17.89
C ILE A 602 -29.96 19.78 -17.86
N ARG A 603 -29.42 20.89 -17.40
CA ARG A 603 -27.96 21.03 -17.25
C ARG A 603 -27.47 20.12 -16.13
N MET A 604 -26.34 19.44 -16.33
CA MET A 604 -25.71 18.54 -15.35
C MET A 604 -25.58 19.18 -13.96
N ILE A 605 -25.20 20.45 -13.90
CA ILE A 605 -25.05 21.16 -12.62
C ILE A 605 -26.38 21.26 -11.84
N ILE A 606 -27.53 21.41 -12.53
CA ILE A 606 -28.84 21.45 -11.88
C ILE A 606 -29.20 20.08 -11.32
N ALA A 607 -28.93 19.02 -12.08
CA ALA A 607 -29.11 17.66 -11.60
C ALA A 607 -28.24 17.36 -10.37
N GLN A 608 -26.97 17.79 -10.38
CA GLN A 608 -26.05 17.62 -9.25
C GLN A 608 -26.55 18.37 -8.01
N ILE A 609 -27.01 19.62 -8.13
CA ILE A 609 -27.58 20.38 -6.99
C ILE A 609 -28.77 19.62 -6.39
N GLN A 610 -29.68 19.10 -7.22
CA GLN A 610 -30.83 18.34 -6.76
C GLN A 610 -30.42 17.05 -6.05
N ILE A 611 -29.45 16.30 -6.62
CA ILE A 611 -28.95 15.06 -6.03
C ILE A 611 -28.33 15.33 -4.66
N PHE A 612 -27.46 16.33 -4.54
CA PHE A 612 -26.84 16.66 -3.24
C PHE A 612 -27.89 17.11 -2.23
N THR A 613 -28.87 17.91 -2.63
CA THR A 613 -29.97 18.33 -1.77
C THR A 613 -30.73 17.12 -1.24
N ILE A 614 -31.10 16.18 -2.14
CA ILE A 614 -31.81 14.94 -1.75
C ILE A 614 -30.96 14.09 -0.79
N MET A 615 -29.67 13.90 -1.08
CA MET A 615 -28.78 13.10 -0.24
C MET A 615 -28.64 13.70 1.16
N MET A 616 -28.47 15.02 1.27
CA MET A 616 -28.35 15.68 2.57
C MET A 616 -29.65 15.60 3.39
N LEU A 617 -30.80 15.77 2.77
CA LEU A 617 -32.10 15.63 3.44
C LEU A 617 -32.42 14.18 3.80
N ALA A 618 -32.02 13.22 2.97
CA ALA A 618 -32.17 11.80 3.25
C ALA A 618 -31.27 11.35 4.43
N GLY A 619 -30.04 11.84 4.49
CA GLY A 619 -29.14 11.60 5.61
C GLY A 619 -29.77 12.06 6.94
N GLN A 620 -30.38 13.27 6.98
CA GLN A 620 -31.10 13.74 8.17
C GLN A 620 -32.26 12.83 8.55
N LYS A 621 -33.03 12.39 7.57
CA LYS A 621 -34.16 11.46 7.84
C LYS A 621 -33.66 10.14 8.43
N LEU A 622 -32.58 9.59 7.91
CA LEU A 622 -31.98 8.36 8.42
C LEU A 622 -31.44 8.55 9.84
N LEU A 623 -30.81 9.69 10.14
CA LEU A 623 -30.36 10.01 11.49
C LEU A 623 -31.55 10.09 12.47
N ASP A 624 -32.67 10.74 12.07
CA ASP A 624 -33.86 10.85 12.88
C ASP A 624 -34.53 9.49 13.17
N GLU A 625 -34.41 8.53 12.25
CA GLU A 625 -35.03 7.20 12.34
C GLU A 625 -34.12 6.15 13.01
N TYR A 626 -32.79 6.20 12.77
CA TYR A 626 -31.85 5.15 13.14
C TYR A 626 -30.70 5.63 14.06
N GLY A 627 -30.63 6.92 14.39
CA GLY A 627 -29.61 7.45 15.26
C GLY A 627 -28.20 7.24 14.71
N ASP A 628 -27.29 6.80 15.58
CA ASP A 628 -25.86 6.65 15.26
C ASP A 628 -25.56 5.66 14.12
N ASP A 629 -26.44 4.72 13.85
CA ASP A 629 -26.29 3.78 12.72
C ASP A 629 -26.35 4.48 11.36
N ALA A 630 -26.91 5.70 11.31
CA ALA A 630 -26.99 6.52 10.11
C ALA A 630 -25.72 7.38 9.86
N ASP A 631 -24.70 7.31 10.70
CA ASP A 631 -23.48 8.13 10.62
C ASP A 631 -22.86 8.15 9.22
N ALA A 632 -22.75 7.01 8.57
CA ALA A 632 -22.17 6.88 7.23
C ALA A 632 -22.92 7.71 6.15
N TYR A 633 -24.18 8.05 6.38
CA TYR A 633 -25.01 8.84 5.46
C TYR A 633 -25.00 10.34 5.74
N MET A 634 -24.33 10.76 6.82
CA MET A 634 -24.21 12.18 7.17
C MET A 634 -23.11 12.89 6.43
N THR A 635 -22.20 12.15 5.80
CA THR A 635 -21.09 12.66 4.99
C THR A 635 -21.25 12.25 3.53
N ALA A 636 -21.28 13.22 2.61
CA ALA A 636 -21.26 12.97 1.17
C ALA A 636 -19.89 13.30 0.57
N VAL A 637 -19.34 12.40 -0.23
CA VAL A 637 -18.07 12.60 -0.94
C VAL A 637 -18.34 12.67 -2.43
N ALA A 638 -17.90 13.76 -3.06
CA ALA A 638 -18.04 13.98 -4.50
C ALA A 638 -16.70 13.90 -5.22
N TYR A 639 -16.66 13.17 -6.31
CA TYR A 639 -15.50 13.06 -7.19
C TYR A 639 -15.72 13.80 -8.50
N PHE A 640 -14.73 14.58 -8.92
CA PHE A 640 -14.76 15.35 -10.17
C PHE A 640 -13.58 15.02 -11.06
N ASN A 641 -13.80 14.98 -12.36
CA ASN A 641 -12.75 14.70 -13.33
C ASN A 641 -11.80 15.89 -13.56
N ALA A 642 -12.22 17.11 -13.21
CA ALA A 642 -11.44 18.31 -13.39
C ALA A 642 -11.63 19.30 -12.23
N THR A 643 -10.55 19.99 -11.87
CA THR A 643 -10.56 21.04 -10.82
C THR A 643 -11.52 22.18 -11.12
N ARG A 644 -11.79 22.46 -12.40
CA ARG A 644 -12.77 23.47 -12.83
C ARG A 644 -14.20 23.06 -12.47
N GLU A 645 -14.55 21.79 -12.66
CA GLU A 645 -15.87 21.25 -12.32
C GLU A 645 -16.06 21.25 -10.80
N LEU A 646 -15.05 20.84 -10.05
CA LEU A 646 -15.05 20.89 -8.61
C LEU A 646 -15.26 22.32 -8.08
N ALA A 647 -14.52 23.30 -8.58
CA ALA A 647 -14.66 24.70 -8.15
C ALA A 647 -16.06 25.27 -8.47
N GLY A 648 -16.65 24.90 -9.60
CA GLY A 648 -18.01 25.25 -9.94
C GLY A 648 -19.03 24.67 -8.98
N MET A 649 -18.90 23.37 -8.66
CA MET A 649 -19.79 22.68 -7.72
C MET A 649 -19.62 23.17 -6.29
N ARG A 650 -18.39 23.46 -5.86
CA ARG A 650 -18.10 24.03 -4.53
C ARG A 650 -18.97 25.25 -4.25
N ARG A 651 -19.02 26.20 -5.18
CA ARG A 651 -19.86 27.39 -5.06
C ARG A 651 -21.34 27.04 -4.92
N HIS A 652 -21.82 26.06 -5.70
CA HIS A 652 -23.23 25.65 -5.61
C HIS A 652 -23.56 24.90 -4.31
N LEU A 653 -22.61 24.19 -3.74
CA LEU A 653 -22.77 23.57 -2.41
C LEU A 653 -22.90 24.64 -1.34
N ASP A 654 -22.03 25.65 -1.35
CA ASP A 654 -22.03 26.73 -0.36
C ASP A 654 -23.30 27.59 -0.46
N ASP A 655 -23.79 27.89 -1.68
CA ASP A 655 -24.94 28.77 -1.91
C ASP A 655 -26.26 27.99 -2.05
N SER A 656 -26.40 27.22 -3.12
CA SER A 656 -27.69 26.67 -3.55
C SER A 656 -28.12 25.48 -2.72
N VAL A 657 -27.21 24.54 -2.43
CA VAL A 657 -27.53 23.32 -1.67
C VAL A 657 -27.75 23.66 -0.20
N THR A 658 -26.88 24.47 0.40
CA THR A 658 -26.99 24.90 1.79
C THR A 658 -28.31 25.63 2.03
N THR A 659 -28.69 26.55 1.15
CA THR A 659 -29.99 27.24 1.21
C THR A 659 -31.15 26.27 1.10
N ALA A 660 -31.12 25.37 0.09
CA ALA A 660 -32.21 24.42 -0.13
C ALA A 660 -32.41 23.44 1.05
N VAL A 661 -31.31 23.06 1.70
CA VAL A 661 -31.34 22.16 2.86
C VAL A 661 -31.83 22.88 4.12
N SER A 662 -31.50 24.16 4.29
CA SER A 662 -31.89 24.98 5.45
C SER A 662 -33.31 25.49 5.38
N ASP A 663 -33.78 25.93 4.20
CA ASP A 663 -35.09 26.56 4.01
C ASP A 663 -36.26 25.55 4.06
N GLY A 664 -35.99 24.25 4.11
CA GLY A 664 -36.98 23.21 4.23
C GLY A 664 -37.89 23.11 3.01
N ARG A 665 -37.39 23.35 1.80
CA ARG A 665 -38.11 22.99 0.57
C ARG A 665 -38.49 21.53 0.65
N THR A 666 -39.75 21.26 0.81
CA THR A 666 -40.30 19.91 1.00
C THR A 666 -40.13 19.14 -0.30
N ILE A 667 -39.06 18.34 -0.39
CA ILE A 667 -39.03 17.23 -1.32
C ILE A 667 -39.86 16.12 -0.68
N SER A 668 -40.82 15.56 -1.38
CA SER A 668 -41.82 14.60 -0.89
C SER A 668 -41.24 13.61 0.13
N GLY A 669 -41.70 13.70 1.38
CA GLY A 669 -41.29 12.81 2.46
C GLY A 669 -39.93 13.13 3.14
N LEU A 670 -39.21 14.14 2.72
CA LEU A 670 -37.94 14.59 3.32
C LEU A 670 -38.15 15.90 4.08
N LYS A 671 -37.59 16.00 5.28
CA LYS A 671 -37.64 17.19 6.13
C LYS A 671 -36.36 18.02 5.95
N ARG A 672 -36.40 19.30 6.32
CA ARG A 672 -35.21 20.13 6.38
C ARG A 672 -34.16 19.52 7.32
N ARG A 673 -32.89 19.73 7.04
CA ARG A 673 -31.81 19.35 7.96
C ARG A 673 -31.80 20.31 9.15
N THR A 674 -32.03 19.74 10.32
CA THR A 674 -32.14 20.50 11.59
C THR A 674 -30.82 20.60 12.34
N THR A 675 -29.87 19.72 12.00
CA THR A 675 -28.56 19.63 12.65
C THR A 675 -27.47 20.23 11.79
N GLY A 676 -26.79 21.23 12.32
CA GLY A 676 -25.54 21.82 11.84
C GLY A 676 -25.57 22.55 10.51
N GLN A 677 -24.55 23.37 10.26
CA GLN A 677 -24.27 23.92 8.92
C GLN A 677 -23.53 22.89 8.09
N LEU A 678 -23.81 22.88 6.78
CA LEU A 678 -23.02 22.06 5.86
C LEU A 678 -21.57 22.55 5.86
N THR A 679 -20.64 21.70 6.26
CA THR A 679 -19.22 21.97 6.11
C THR A 679 -18.73 21.36 4.83
N VAL A 680 -18.25 22.20 3.93
CA VAL A 680 -17.74 21.78 2.63
C VAL A 680 -16.21 21.79 2.67
N GLY A 681 -15.60 20.60 2.66
CA GLY A 681 -14.16 20.41 2.50
C GLY A 681 -13.76 20.21 1.04
N GLU A 682 -12.53 20.49 0.69
CA GLU A 682 -11.97 20.27 -0.64
C GLU A 682 -10.69 19.45 -0.53
N LEU A 683 -10.55 18.42 -1.36
CA LEU A 683 -9.35 17.61 -1.50
C LEU A 683 -8.85 17.72 -2.95
N THR A 684 -7.84 18.54 -3.16
CA THR A 684 -7.25 18.78 -4.49
C THR A 684 -5.73 18.82 -4.42
N SER A 685 -5.08 18.77 -5.58
CA SER A 685 -3.62 18.95 -5.68
C SER A 685 -3.12 20.34 -5.29
N ARG A 686 -4.02 21.28 -5.00
CA ARG A 686 -3.68 22.65 -4.59
C ARG A 686 -3.40 22.78 -3.09
N ILE A 687 -3.94 21.87 -2.28
CA ILE A 687 -3.70 21.86 -0.84
C ILE A 687 -2.43 21.08 -0.51
N SER A 688 -1.78 21.45 0.58
CA SER A 688 -0.55 20.80 1.02
C SER A 688 -0.80 19.37 1.50
N SER A 689 0.22 18.52 1.48
CA SER A 689 0.12 17.14 1.96
C SER A 689 -0.28 17.06 3.45
N SER A 690 0.11 18.06 4.26
CA SER A 690 -0.25 18.14 5.67
C SER A 690 -1.73 18.50 5.87
N GLU A 691 -2.28 19.40 5.07
CA GLU A 691 -3.71 19.76 5.11
C GLU A 691 -4.60 18.63 4.63
N ILE A 692 -4.12 17.82 3.68
CA ILE A 692 -4.85 16.62 3.22
C ILE A 692 -4.93 15.59 4.35
N ALA A 693 -3.81 15.31 5.03
CA ALA A 693 -3.81 14.39 6.16
C ALA A 693 -4.78 14.85 7.25
N GLU A 694 -4.77 16.15 7.58
CA GLU A 694 -5.70 16.74 8.54
C GLU A 694 -7.18 16.62 8.10
N THR A 695 -7.45 16.80 6.80
CA THR A 695 -8.81 16.66 6.27
C THR A 695 -9.27 15.21 6.30
N LEU A 696 -8.40 14.26 5.99
CA LEU A 696 -8.71 12.83 6.09
C LEU A 696 -8.95 12.40 7.54
N ASP A 697 -8.16 12.90 8.49
CA ASP A 697 -8.38 12.65 9.92
C ASP A 697 -9.77 13.15 10.35
N LYS A 698 -10.17 14.35 9.88
CA LYS A 698 -11.51 14.93 10.16
C LYS A 698 -12.65 14.07 9.58
N LEU A 699 -12.46 13.41 8.43
CA LEU A 699 -13.43 12.51 7.84
C LEU A 699 -13.57 11.18 8.61
N GLY A 700 -12.64 10.83 9.47
CA GLY A 700 -12.67 9.64 10.31
C GLY A 700 -13.54 9.76 11.57
N PHE A 701 -14.00 10.99 11.92
CA PHE A 701 -14.85 11.20 13.10
C PHE A 701 -16.32 10.93 12.80
N ARG A 702 -17.00 10.35 13.78
CA ARG A 702 -18.45 10.19 13.74
C ARG A 702 -19.16 11.53 13.77
N PHE A 703 -20.31 11.60 13.14
CA PHE A 703 -21.18 12.77 13.21
C PHE A 703 -21.77 12.91 14.62
N ASP A 704 -21.52 14.05 15.25
CA ASP A 704 -22.11 14.39 16.56
C ASP A 704 -22.95 15.68 16.37
N PRO A 705 -24.28 15.59 16.50
CA PRO A 705 -25.18 16.74 16.34
C PRO A 705 -24.88 17.87 17.30
N GLU A 706 -24.43 17.59 18.52
CA GLU A 706 -24.10 18.61 19.53
C GLU A 706 -22.80 19.35 19.22
N GLN A 707 -21.87 18.66 18.57
CA GLN A 707 -20.57 19.21 18.17
C GLN A 707 -20.55 19.76 16.74
N ASP A 708 -21.62 19.59 15.98
CA ASP A 708 -21.68 20.02 14.56
C ASP A 708 -21.93 21.52 14.37
N SER A 709 -21.83 22.33 15.41
CA SER A 709 -21.85 23.78 15.28
C SER A 709 -20.48 24.32 14.85
N THR A 710 -20.46 25.43 14.09
CA THR A 710 -19.20 26.08 13.67
C THR A 710 -18.30 26.39 14.87
N ALA A 711 -18.88 26.88 15.98
CA ALA A 711 -18.15 27.18 17.20
C ALA A 711 -17.58 25.92 17.88
N ALA A 712 -18.30 24.81 17.89
CA ALA A 712 -17.81 23.56 18.44
C ALA A 712 -16.68 22.96 17.57
N ARG A 713 -16.77 23.07 16.26
CA ARG A 713 -15.70 22.65 15.33
C ARG A 713 -14.43 23.50 15.46
N GLU A 714 -14.58 24.81 15.60
CA GLU A 714 -13.44 25.71 15.86
C GLU A 714 -12.79 25.41 17.22
N LYS A 715 -13.58 25.18 18.26
CA LYS A 715 -13.09 24.80 19.59
C LYS A 715 -12.38 23.46 19.53
N TRP A 716 -12.98 22.44 18.89
CA TRP A 716 -12.35 21.15 18.73
C TRP A 716 -11.03 21.22 17.93
N ALA A 717 -10.99 21.98 16.84
CA ALA A 717 -9.77 22.22 16.07
C ALA A 717 -8.68 22.93 16.87
N THR A 718 -9.08 23.75 17.85
CA THR A 718 -8.17 24.44 18.78
C THR A 718 -7.68 23.50 19.87
N ASP A 719 -8.57 22.72 20.45
CA ASP A 719 -8.26 21.74 21.50
C ASP A 719 -7.41 20.57 20.96
N ALA A 720 -7.69 20.09 19.74
CA ALA A 720 -6.85 19.12 19.05
C ALA A 720 -5.46 19.64 18.65
N LYS A 721 -5.28 20.97 18.57
CA LYS A 721 -3.97 21.60 18.41
C LYS A 721 -3.23 21.79 19.74
N ALA A 722 -3.96 21.82 20.84
CA ALA A 722 -3.41 21.98 22.18
C ALA A 722 -3.11 20.63 22.88
N ALA A 723 -3.78 19.56 22.47
CA ALA A 723 -3.53 18.18 22.88
C ALA A 723 -2.51 17.50 21.94
#